data_930b85416c0b5373c41e2309ffec3bc7
#
_entry.id   930b85416c0b5373c41e2309ffec3bc7
#
_cell.length_a   1.000
_cell.length_b   1.000
_cell.length_c   1.000
_cell.angle_alpha   90.00
_cell.angle_beta   90.00
_cell.angle_gamma   90.00
#
_symmetry.space_group_name_H-M   'P 1'
#
loop_
_entity.id
_entity.type
_entity.pdbx_description
1 polymer ?
#
loop_
_entity_poly.entity_id
_entity_poly.type
_entity_poly.pdbx_seq_one_letter_code
_entity_poly.pdbx_strand_id
1 'polypeptide(L)'
;MTTWTADQRSSIHNMLNPRSIAVVGASPRMAYGGRMLAAALKASARVNVYPVNPRYEEVQGVKCYPSVTALPETPDVVCVVVSSEQVLDVLNESHQKGTKAAVVISAGFSERGTQEGRDLQAQVAAFARESGLRISGPNCLGLANVKDDIWVSASSRGAEGLGGSVGLVCQSGASAFGPFLNRAIDSGIGLSYIISTGNEADLDFSDFVRYLLDDDDTKVIAGFVEGFKDAKKFIEVAKLAAERGKPIILIKIGRSELGAKAAQSHTAALTGLDALYDAALTQYGVIRVSDYDELLEVANLLSNSPAPAAKGLAVVSHSGGISSLTADMCGQIGLDLPVLNDAARDGINGVLKGFGWASNPSDVTGFANSDSFPEIMQFMANDPAMGTLVVASSGGDSQATQVIAQRDLAKEMPLAFLWTGSRRETAGLDMLKKASIPVFYTPNRLASGIRSLIDYHDWLGHRGTSGFPETTAINAEQQAAATKLAATSGIALSEHHSKGLIAKWGVPITRESLVQNADDAVAAAGEIGYPVAMKADVINLPHKTDAGLVMLGLKDGAAVREAFDMLKSNAAQAGAVGEGLNGISVQEMVVDGVEVIVGVSYDSQLGATILFGSGGVMVEVYNDVALRLCPIDKSDALEMIADVKGARLLEGFRGRPAADIDALADTLVRVSQMAAQLDGSLAELDINPLMVLPKGQGVKAADAVAVFQV
;
A
#
# COMPACT_ATOMS: atom_id res chain seq x y z
N MET A 1 -6.23 15.90 -11.16
CA MET A 1 -5.21 16.22 -10.13
C MET A 1 -5.77 17.27 -9.21
N THR A 2 -6.07 16.92 -7.96
CA THR A 2 -6.34 17.92 -6.92
C THR A 2 -5.03 18.67 -6.67
N THR A 3 -4.94 19.90 -7.17
CA THR A 3 -3.73 20.71 -7.03
C THR A 3 -3.47 21.00 -5.56
N TRP A 4 -2.36 20.50 -5.02
CA TRP A 4 -1.82 20.88 -3.72
C TRP A 4 -1.60 22.40 -3.70
N THR A 5 -2.41 23.14 -2.96
CA THR A 5 -2.39 24.60 -2.97
C THR A 5 -1.38 25.15 -1.95
N ALA A 6 -0.83 26.33 -2.25
CA ALA A 6 0.03 27.06 -1.30
C ALA A 6 -0.69 27.32 0.04
N ASP A 7 -2.00 27.57 -0.01
CA ASP A 7 -2.83 27.80 1.18
C ASP A 7 -2.96 26.54 2.04
N GLN A 8 -3.14 25.35 1.44
CA GLN A 8 -3.16 24.08 2.18
C GLN A 8 -1.83 23.84 2.90
N ARG A 9 -0.72 24.02 2.17
CA ARG A 9 0.62 23.86 2.74
C ARG A 9 0.85 24.83 3.89
N SER A 10 0.48 26.10 3.71
CA SER A 10 0.62 27.15 4.74
C SER A 10 -0.22 26.85 5.98
N SER A 11 -1.46 26.35 5.79
CA SER A 11 -2.34 26.04 6.92
C SER A 11 -1.81 24.85 7.73
N ILE A 12 -1.32 23.78 7.09
CA ILE A 12 -0.69 22.64 7.79
C ILE A 12 0.60 23.10 8.47
N HIS A 13 1.39 23.97 7.83
CA HIS A 13 2.57 24.54 8.45
C HIS A 13 2.21 25.30 9.74
N ASN A 14 1.16 26.12 9.71
CA ASN A 14 0.68 26.85 10.89
C ASN A 14 0.19 25.93 12.00
N MET A 15 -0.35 24.74 11.67
CA MET A 15 -0.74 23.73 12.67
C MET A 15 0.47 23.10 13.36
N LEU A 16 1.54 22.84 12.60
CA LEU A 16 2.73 22.11 13.07
C LEU A 16 3.83 23.02 13.59
N ASN A 17 3.90 24.27 13.11
CA ASN A 17 4.93 25.27 13.44
C ASN A 17 4.29 26.64 13.77
N PRO A 18 3.31 26.70 14.68
CA PRO A 18 2.62 27.94 14.99
C PRO A 18 3.51 28.91 15.79
N ARG A 19 3.34 30.21 15.57
CA ARG A 19 3.88 31.26 16.41
C ARG A 19 2.86 31.69 17.48
N SER A 20 1.57 31.37 17.23
CA SER A 20 0.50 31.65 18.18
C SER A 20 -0.58 30.58 18.14
N ILE A 21 -1.01 30.13 19.32
CA ILE A 21 -2.02 29.08 19.54
C ILE A 21 -3.15 29.64 20.40
N ALA A 22 -4.39 29.52 19.92
CA ALA A 22 -5.57 29.78 20.77
C ALA A 22 -6.19 28.43 21.19
N VAL A 23 -6.48 28.24 22.47
CA VAL A 23 -7.13 27.05 23.01
C VAL A 23 -8.55 27.38 23.45
N VAL A 24 -9.55 27.09 22.61
CA VAL A 24 -10.96 27.35 22.91
C VAL A 24 -11.55 26.19 23.69
N GLY A 25 -12.13 26.47 24.84
CA GLY A 25 -12.54 25.46 25.82
C GLY A 25 -11.44 25.19 26.85
N ALA A 26 -10.45 26.08 26.97
CA ALA A 26 -9.43 26.01 28.01
C ALA A 26 -10.05 25.90 29.41
N SER A 27 -9.48 25.10 30.30
CA SER A 27 -10.04 24.77 31.60
C SER A 27 -8.94 24.56 32.64
N PRO A 28 -9.14 24.95 33.92
CA PRO A 28 -8.24 24.58 34.98
C PRO A 28 -8.26 23.10 35.30
N ARG A 29 -9.34 22.38 34.92
CA ARG A 29 -9.43 20.89 35.04
C ARG A 29 -8.56 20.24 34.02
N MET A 30 -7.81 19.20 34.41
CA MET A 30 -6.95 18.40 33.53
C MET A 30 -7.74 17.40 32.64
N ALA A 31 -8.89 17.84 32.10
CA ALA A 31 -9.60 17.22 30.99
C ALA A 31 -8.97 17.66 29.65
N TYR A 32 -9.58 17.38 28.51
CA TYR A 32 -8.99 17.67 27.18
C TYR A 32 -8.52 19.12 27.04
N GLY A 33 -9.37 20.12 27.35
CA GLY A 33 -9.03 21.54 27.22
C GLY A 33 -7.90 21.99 28.17
N GLY A 34 -7.85 21.46 29.41
CA GLY A 34 -6.77 21.76 30.34
C GLY A 34 -5.46 21.10 29.95
N ARG A 35 -5.50 19.85 29.45
CA ARG A 35 -4.30 19.14 28.94
C ARG A 35 -3.75 19.80 27.69
N MET A 36 -4.62 20.20 26.77
CA MET A 36 -4.24 20.95 25.55
C MET A 36 -3.51 22.24 25.90
N LEU A 37 -4.08 23.02 26.83
CA LEU A 37 -3.43 24.25 27.28
C LEU A 37 -2.07 23.97 27.94
N ALA A 38 -2.00 22.98 28.86
CA ALA A 38 -0.76 22.64 29.52
C ALA A 38 0.32 22.16 28.53
N ALA A 39 -0.07 21.43 27.49
CA ALA A 39 0.84 21.01 26.42
C ALA A 39 1.36 22.19 25.60
N ALA A 40 0.47 23.10 25.16
CA ALA A 40 0.84 24.28 24.41
C ALA A 40 1.75 25.24 25.23
N LEU A 41 1.50 25.37 26.54
CA LEU A 41 2.29 26.24 27.43
C LEU A 41 3.75 25.78 27.58
N LYS A 42 4.11 24.51 27.31
CA LYS A 42 5.52 24.10 27.30
C LYS A 42 6.36 24.85 26.27
N ALA A 43 5.76 25.26 25.16
CA ALA A 43 6.42 26.05 24.13
C ALA A 43 6.28 27.57 24.33
N SER A 44 5.73 28.06 25.46
CA SER A 44 5.39 29.48 25.68
C SER A 44 6.56 30.45 25.62
N ALA A 45 7.80 29.97 25.73
CA ALA A 45 8.99 30.81 25.51
C ALA A 45 9.17 31.23 24.02
N ARG A 46 8.52 30.53 23.08
CA ARG A 46 8.65 30.73 21.62
C ARG A 46 7.32 30.93 20.92
N VAL A 47 6.22 30.52 21.54
CA VAL A 47 4.88 30.52 20.97
C VAL A 47 3.93 31.25 21.89
N ASN A 48 3.18 32.22 21.36
CA ASN A 48 2.13 32.88 22.10
C ASN A 48 0.94 31.94 22.33
N VAL A 49 0.56 31.69 23.58
CA VAL A 49 -0.54 30.78 23.92
C VAL A 49 -1.69 31.56 24.58
N TYR A 50 -2.87 31.43 23.97
CA TYR A 50 -4.07 32.15 24.38
C TYR A 50 -5.17 31.21 24.83
N PRO A 51 -5.41 31.03 26.16
CA PRO A 51 -6.61 30.36 26.63
C PRO A 51 -7.86 31.19 26.28
N VAL A 52 -8.90 30.50 25.76
CA VAL A 52 -10.18 31.11 25.42
C VAL A 52 -11.32 30.36 26.13
N ASN A 53 -12.00 31.03 27.04
CA ASN A 53 -13.17 30.50 27.72
C ASN A 53 -13.92 31.67 28.43
N PRO A 54 -15.23 31.90 28.17
CA PRO A 54 -15.97 33.01 28.76
C PRO A 54 -16.19 32.92 30.28
N ARG A 55 -15.85 31.78 30.90
CA ARG A 55 -16.08 31.52 32.34
C ARG A 55 -14.89 31.90 33.23
N TYR A 56 -13.72 32.20 32.66
CA TYR A 56 -12.50 32.40 33.41
C TYR A 56 -11.78 33.66 32.95
N GLU A 57 -11.18 34.40 33.90
CA GLU A 57 -10.28 35.50 33.61
C GLU A 57 -8.84 35.03 33.47
N GLU A 58 -8.50 33.92 34.10
CA GLU A 58 -7.18 33.28 34.07
C GLU A 58 -7.31 31.78 34.13
N VAL A 59 -6.47 31.06 33.35
CA VAL A 59 -6.35 29.60 33.38
C VAL A 59 -4.87 29.19 33.36
N GLN A 60 -4.45 28.40 34.35
CA GLN A 60 -3.06 27.88 34.47
C GLN A 60 -2.00 29.01 34.51
N GLY A 61 -2.31 30.17 35.17
CA GLY A 61 -1.40 31.29 35.30
C GLY A 61 -1.33 32.20 34.09
N VAL A 62 -2.19 31.99 33.07
CA VAL A 62 -2.24 32.80 31.85
C VAL A 62 -3.59 33.49 31.72
N LYS A 63 -3.59 34.75 31.27
CA LYS A 63 -4.81 35.50 31.00
C LYS A 63 -5.70 34.76 30.01
N CYS A 64 -6.96 34.57 30.39
CA CYS A 64 -7.98 33.95 29.58
C CYS A 64 -8.85 34.97 28.87
N TYR A 65 -9.20 34.74 27.63
CA TYR A 65 -10.02 35.62 26.82
C TYR A 65 -11.44 35.03 26.65
N PRO A 66 -12.48 35.89 26.59
CA PRO A 66 -13.86 35.40 26.50
C PRO A 66 -14.20 34.77 25.15
N SER A 67 -13.50 35.14 24.08
CA SER A 67 -13.75 34.73 22.71
C SER A 67 -12.48 34.82 21.84
N VAL A 68 -12.49 34.18 20.65
CA VAL A 68 -11.36 34.26 19.68
C VAL A 68 -11.24 35.67 19.13
N THR A 69 -12.35 36.40 18.92
CA THR A 69 -12.37 37.78 18.44
C THR A 69 -11.73 38.75 19.45
N ALA A 70 -11.78 38.44 20.75
CA ALA A 70 -11.19 39.26 21.83
C ALA A 70 -9.66 39.08 21.96
N LEU A 71 -9.04 38.18 21.21
CA LEU A 71 -7.58 37.97 21.24
C LEU A 71 -6.83 39.22 20.72
N PRO A 72 -5.61 39.48 21.25
CA PRO A 72 -4.82 40.67 20.87
C PRO A 72 -4.26 40.55 19.43
N GLU A 73 -4.15 39.32 18.89
CA GLU A 73 -3.69 39.06 17.53
C GLU A 73 -4.53 37.96 16.88
N THR A 74 -4.35 37.76 15.57
CA THR A 74 -4.92 36.58 14.85
C THR A 74 -4.06 35.37 15.15
N PRO A 75 -4.59 34.28 15.77
CA PRO A 75 -3.80 33.09 16.04
C PRO A 75 -3.49 32.32 14.76
N ASP A 76 -2.27 31.77 14.66
CA ASP A 76 -1.87 30.90 13.54
C ASP A 76 -2.73 29.65 13.53
N VAL A 77 -3.06 29.09 14.70
CA VAL A 77 -3.93 27.91 14.84
C VAL A 77 -4.90 28.06 16.02
N VAL A 78 -6.14 27.61 15.82
CA VAL A 78 -7.16 27.51 16.87
C VAL A 78 -7.43 26.05 17.21
N CYS A 79 -7.23 25.66 18.48
CA CYS A 79 -7.57 24.35 19.02
C CYS A 79 -8.98 24.40 19.60
N VAL A 80 -9.88 23.57 19.08
CA VAL A 80 -11.29 23.59 19.46
C VAL A 80 -11.61 22.40 20.36
N VAL A 81 -11.95 22.68 21.63
CA VAL A 81 -12.24 21.67 22.67
C VAL A 81 -13.55 22.04 23.37
N VAL A 82 -14.62 22.11 22.61
CA VAL A 82 -15.99 22.41 23.08
C VAL A 82 -16.95 21.28 22.71
N SER A 83 -18.25 21.38 23.03
CA SER A 83 -19.23 20.39 22.55
C SER A 83 -19.38 20.45 21.02
N SER A 84 -19.76 19.33 20.39
CA SER A 84 -19.90 19.25 18.93
C SER A 84 -20.81 20.34 18.34
N GLU A 85 -21.87 20.69 19.04
CA GLU A 85 -22.86 21.69 18.61
C GLU A 85 -22.28 23.10 18.56
N GLN A 86 -21.21 23.39 19.36
CA GLN A 86 -20.56 24.70 19.43
C GLN A 86 -19.39 24.84 18.46
N VAL A 87 -18.95 23.74 17.83
CA VAL A 87 -17.72 23.74 16.98
C VAL A 87 -17.85 24.71 15.81
N LEU A 88 -18.98 24.70 15.10
CA LEU A 88 -19.19 25.59 13.95
C LEU A 88 -19.17 27.08 14.33
N ASP A 89 -19.72 27.45 15.49
CA ASP A 89 -19.69 28.84 15.97
C ASP A 89 -18.25 29.29 16.22
N VAL A 90 -17.43 28.41 16.86
CA VAL A 90 -16.01 28.70 17.10
C VAL A 90 -15.21 28.79 15.78
N LEU A 91 -15.50 27.93 14.81
CA LEU A 91 -14.84 27.97 13.50
C LEU A 91 -15.21 29.25 12.73
N ASN A 92 -16.48 29.68 12.76
CA ASN A 92 -16.95 30.93 12.18
C ASN A 92 -16.23 32.15 12.82
N GLU A 93 -16.18 32.20 14.15
CA GLU A 93 -15.49 33.24 14.87
C GLU A 93 -13.99 33.28 14.52
N SER A 94 -13.35 32.11 14.42
CA SER A 94 -11.94 32.00 14.05
C SER A 94 -11.68 32.49 12.63
N HIS A 95 -12.56 32.13 11.68
CA HIS A 95 -12.49 32.64 10.31
C HIS A 95 -12.65 34.17 10.24
N GLN A 96 -13.62 34.72 10.96
CA GLN A 96 -13.83 36.20 11.04
C GLN A 96 -12.62 36.92 11.63
N LYS A 97 -11.90 36.28 12.57
CA LYS A 97 -10.64 36.77 13.12
C LYS A 97 -9.47 36.69 12.12
N GLY A 98 -9.63 35.91 11.03
CA GLY A 98 -8.62 35.75 9.98
C GLY A 98 -7.74 34.50 10.14
N THR A 99 -8.02 33.63 11.11
CA THR A 99 -7.30 32.38 11.30
C THR A 99 -7.48 31.45 10.08
N LYS A 100 -6.42 30.75 9.70
CA LYS A 100 -6.39 29.85 8.52
C LYS A 100 -6.33 28.37 8.86
N ALA A 101 -6.10 28.03 10.12
CA ALA A 101 -5.89 26.64 10.57
C ALA A 101 -6.63 26.36 11.88
N ALA A 102 -7.33 25.24 11.96
CA ALA A 102 -8.00 24.77 13.17
C ALA A 102 -7.74 23.27 13.42
N VAL A 103 -7.59 22.93 14.71
CA VAL A 103 -7.48 21.53 15.17
C VAL A 103 -8.68 21.25 16.07
N VAL A 104 -9.60 20.39 15.61
CA VAL A 104 -10.86 20.10 16.30
C VAL A 104 -10.73 18.78 17.08
N ILE A 105 -10.53 18.90 18.39
CA ILE A 105 -10.46 17.76 19.31
C ILE A 105 -11.85 17.18 19.63
N SER A 106 -12.86 18.04 19.59
CA SER A 106 -14.24 17.71 19.91
C SER A 106 -14.71 16.45 19.21
N ALA A 107 -15.33 15.53 19.95
CA ALA A 107 -15.99 14.35 19.45
C ALA A 107 -17.52 14.56 19.41
N GLY A 108 -18.25 13.68 18.76
CA GLY A 108 -19.70 13.75 18.64
C GLY A 108 -20.18 13.94 17.20
N PHE A 109 -19.35 13.53 16.25
CA PHE A 109 -19.60 13.62 14.79
C PHE A 109 -19.92 12.24 14.19
N SER A 110 -19.43 11.93 13.01
CA SER A 110 -19.75 10.70 12.28
C SER A 110 -19.37 9.41 13.03
N GLU A 111 -18.40 9.44 13.93
CA GLU A 111 -17.99 8.29 14.76
C GLU A 111 -19.09 7.80 15.73
N ARG A 112 -20.10 8.64 16.00
CA ARG A 112 -21.29 8.19 16.76
C ARG A 112 -22.16 7.20 15.99
N GLY A 113 -22.01 7.10 14.66
CA GLY A 113 -22.87 6.28 13.81
C GLY A 113 -24.31 6.80 13.65
N THR A 114 -24.63 7.99 14.19
CA THR A 114 -25.96 8.63 14.09
C THR A 114 -26.05 9.55 12.87
N GLN A 115 -27.27 9.79 12.37
CA GLN A 115 -27.47 10.75 11.27
C GLN A 115 -27.09 12.17 11.70
N GLU A 116 -27.43 12.59 12.91
CA GLU A 116 -27.06 13.89 13.46
C GLU A 116 -25.55 14.11 13.47
N GLY A 117 -24.76 13.12 13.90
CA GLY A 117 -23.30 13.20 13.88
C GLY A 117 -22.72 13.31 12.47
N ARG A 118 -23.30 12.58 11.50
CA ARG A 118 -22.92 12.70 10.08
C ARG A 118 -23.24 14.08 9.52
N ASP A 119 -24.40 14.63 9.84
CA ASP A 119 -24.83 15.96 9.38
C ASP A 119 -23.94 17.07 9.96
N LEU A 120 -23.58 17.00 11.25
CA LEU A 120 -22.64 17.92 11.87
C LEU A 120 -21.25 17.86 11.19
N GLN A 121 -20.75 16.67 10.90
CA GLN A 121 -19.46 16.52 10.18
C GLN A 121 -19.54 17.08 8.76
N ALA A 122 -20.63 16.84 8.05
CA ALA A 122 -20.85 17.38 6.72
C ALA A 122 -20.89 18.91 6.71
N GLN A 123 -21.46 19.55 7.75
CA GLN A 123 -21.45 20.99 7.92
C GLN A 123 -20.04 21.53 8.17
N VAL A 124 -19.22 20.85 8.98
CA VAL A 124 -17.80 21.22 9.20
C VAL A 124 -17.03 21.13 7.88
N ALA A 125 -17.23 20.07 7.12
CA ALA A 125 -16.58 19.88 5.81
C ALA A 125 -17.00 20.95 4.79
N ALA A 126 -18.28 21.32 4.74
CA ALA A 126 -18.80 22.38 3.89
C ALA A 126 -18.20 23.74 4.29
N PHE A 127 -18.18 24.04 5.57
CA PHE A 127 -17.58 25.27 6.11
C PHE A 127 -16.10 25.39 5.74
N ALA A 128 -15.32 24.32 5.87
CA ALA A 128 -13.89 24.33 5.50
C ALA A 128 -13.69 24.68 4.00
N ARG A 129 -14.50 24.10 3.13
CA ARG A 129 -14.47 24.38 1.68
C ARG A 129 -14.85 25.82 1.33
N GLU A 130 -15.88 26.36 2.00
CA GLU A 130 -16.43 27.68 1.69
C GLU A 130 -15.57 28.80 2.26
N SER A 131 -15.06 28.64 3.48
CA SER A 131 -14.27 29.65 4.19
C SER A 131 -12.78 29.63 3.84
N GLY A 132 -12.27 28.48 3.36
CA GLY A 132 -10.83 28.25 3.19
C GLY A 132 -10.06 28.06 4.50
N LEU A 133 -10.74 28.03 5.67
CA LEU A 133 -10.13 27.67 6.94
C LEU A 133 -9.94 26.17 6.96
N ARG A 134 -8.68 25.69 6.99
CA ARG A 134 -8.37 24.27 6.95
C ARG A 134 -8.48 23.63 8.32
N ILE A 135 -9.02 22.40 8.37
CA ILE A 135 -9.41 21.76 9.62
C ILE A 135 -8.76 20.37 9.72
N SER A 136 -8.03 20.11 10.81
CA SER A 136 -7.62 18.77 11.24
C SER A 136 -8.64 18.22 12.22
N GLY A 137 -9.09 16.99 12.06
CA GLY A 137 -10.16 16.39 12.86
C GLY A 137 -11.52 16.38 12.14
N PRO A 138 -12.63 16.42 12.85
CA PRO A 138 -12.83 16.37 14.31
C PRO A 138 -12.44 15.01 14.93
N ASN A 139 -12.66 14.87 16.24
CA ASN A 139 -12.40 13.64 16.98
C ASN A 139 -10.93 13.17 16.85
N CYS A 140 -9.99 14.08 16.96
CA CYS A 140 -8.55 13.78 16.98
C CYS A 140 -7.95 14.10 18.36
N LEU A 141 -6.68 13.74 18.60
CA LEU A 141 -5.93 14.17 19.79
C LEU A 141 -4.96 15.31 19.51
N GLY A 142 -4.93 15.80 18.26
CA GLY A 142 -4.09 16.91 17.84
C GLY A 142 -2.78 16.49 17.16
N LEU A 143 -1.80 17.37 17.22
CA LEU A 143 -0.56 17.30 16.46
C LEU A 143 0.62 17.69 17.37
N ALA A 144 1.82 17.20 17.04
CA ALA A 144 3.05 17.63 17.71
C ALA A 144 4.19 17.75 16.69
N ASN A 145 4.95 18.84 16.80
CA ASN A 145 6.28 18.98 16.24
C ASN A 145 7.26 18.57 17.35
N VAL A 146 7.74 17.34 17.27
CA VAL A 146 8.57 16.74 18.33
C VAL A 146 9.95 17.35 18.36
N LYS A 147 10.49 17.71 17.20
CA LYS A 147 11.80 18.34 17.06
C LYS A 147 11.88 19.68 17.78
N ASP A 148 10.83 20.50 17.64
CA ASP A 148 10.78 21.83 18.24
C ASP A 148 10.04 21.86 19.59
N ASP A 149 9.61 20.71 20.09
CA ASP A 149 8.82 20.56 21.32
C ASP A 149 7.56 21.46 21.35
N ILE A 150 6.84 21.50 20.21
CA ILE A 150 5.58 22.23 20.05
C ILE A 150 4.42 21.23 20.05
N TRP A 151 3.54 21.34 21.04
CA TRP A 151 2.44 20.40 21.25
C TRP A 151 1.09 21.08 21.09
N VAL A 152 0.46 20.90 19.95
CA VAL A 152 -0.93 21.27 19.65
C VAL A 152 -1.80 20.02 19.91
N SER A 153 -1.71 19.46 21.10
CA SER A 153 -2.27 18.15 21.42
C SER A 153 -2.87 18.08 22.83
N ALA A 154 -3.96 17.33 22.97
CA ALA A 154 -4.57 17.00 24.26
C ALA A 154 -3.87 15.83 25.00
N SER A 155 -2.72 15.37 24.52
CA SER A 155 -1.89 14.38 25.20
C SER A 155 -1.25 14.97 26.46
N SER A 156 -1.17 14.17 27.52
CA SER A 156 -0.50 14.57 28.76
C SER A 156 1.02 14.29 28.75
N ARG A 157 1.52 13.56 27.76
CA ARG A 157 2.93 13.17 27.66
C ARG A 157 3.67 14.09 26.70
N GLY A 158 4.86 14.51 27.07
CA GLY A 158 5.87 15.10 26.19
C GLY A 158 6.81 13.99 25.69
N ALA A 159 7.58 14.27 24.68
CA ALA A 159 8.61 13.40 24.12
C ALA A 159 9.97 14.09 24.23
N GLU A 160 10.35 14.50 25.43
CA GLU A 160 11.62 15.19 25.68
C GLU A 160 12.79 14.34 25.16
N GLY A 161 13.59 14.92 24.25
CA GLY A 161 14.74 14.26 23.65
C GLY A 161 14.45 13.22 22.55
N LEU A 162 13.20 13.11 22.07
CA LEU A 162 12.80 12.14 21.04
C LEU A 162 12.83 12.71 19.63
N GLY A 163 13.39 13.90 19.41
CA GLY A 163 13.51 14.51 18.08
C GLY A 163 14.29 13.61 17.11
N GLY A 164 13.73 13.37 15.92
CA GLY A 164 14.33 12.51 14.90
C GLY A 164 13.68 12.68 13.53
N SER A 165 13.73 11.65 12.70
CA SER A 165 13.38 11.76 11.28
C SER A 165 12.19 10.89 10.84
N VAL A 166 11.44 10.32 11.77
CA VAL A 166 10.24 9.54 11.48
C VAL A 166 8.99 10.42 11.69
N GLY A 167 8.24 10.70 10.63
CA GLY A 167 6.94 11.37 10.69
C GLY A 167 5.82 10.35 10.95
N LEU A 168 5.12 10.46 12.06
CA LEU A 168 4.03 9.56 12.44
C LEU A 168 2.66 10.19 12.15
N VAL A 169 1.87 9.60 11.26
CA VAL A 169 0.51 10.03 10.92
C VAL A 169 -0.48 8.92 11.23
N CYS A 170 -1.48 9.19 12.07
CA CYS A 170 -2.46 8.20 12.51
C CYS A 170 -3.89 8.76 12.43
N GLN A 171 -4.82 7.97 11.93
CA GLN A 171 -6.25 8.31 12.03
C GLN A 171 -6.70 8.23 13.49
N SER A 172 -6.27 7.21 14.22
CA SER A 172 -6.55 7.04 15.65
C SER A 172 -5.62 7.90 16.53
N GLY A 173 -6.20 8.90 17.21
CA GLY A 173 -5.47 9.74 18.16
C GLY A 173 -4.96 8.97 19.37
N ALA A 174 -5.75 8.05 19.89
CA ALA A 174 -5.35 7.20 21.00
C ALA A 174 -4.15 6.32 20.66
N SER A 175 -4.07 5.82 19.41
CA SER A 175 -2.93 5.05 18.93
C SER A 175 -1.67 5.91 18.77
N ALA A 176 -1.80 7.12 18.19
CA ALA A 176 -0.69 8.03 17.96
C ALA A 176 0.01 8.45 19.26
N PHE A 177 -0.76 8.97 20.20
CA PHE A 177 -0.25 9.53 21.46
C PHE A 177 -0.21 8.52 22.63
N GLY A 178 -0.65 7.29 22.40
CA GLY A 178 -0.59 6.18 23.33
C GLY A 178 0.51 5.19 22.95
N PRO A 179 0.16 4.03 22.36
CA PRO A 179 1.11 2.95 22.10
C PRO A 179 2.28 3.37 21.20
N PHE A 180 2.06 4.14 20.13
CA PHE A 180 3.17 4.54 19.26
C PHE A 180 4.17 5.46 19.96
N LEU A 181 3.70 6.54 20.59
CA LEU A 181 4.58 7.47 21.29
C LEU A 181 5.33 6.77 22.43
N ASN A 182 4.63 5.95 23.26
CA ASN A 182 5.26 5.25 24.37
C ASN A 182 6.35 4.28 23.89
N ARG A 183 6.07 3.49 22.85
CA ARG A 183 7.03 2.52 22.30
C ARG A 183 8.20 3.22 21.61
N ALA A 184 7.98 4.35 20.92
CA ALA A 184 9.04 5.16 20.35
C ALA A 184 9.98 5.68 21.45
N ILE A 185 9.44 6.18 22.58
CA ILE A 185 10.22 6.59 23.76
C ILE A 185 11.02 5.40 24.31
N ASP A 186 10.35 4.27 24.58
CA ASP A 186 10.99 3.08 25.17
C ASP A 186 12.10 2.53 24.25
N SER A 187 11.93 2.63 22.94
CA SER A 187 12.89 2.14 21.95
C SER A 187 13.91 3.19 21.51
N GLY A 188 13.78 4.45 21.95
CA GLY A 188 14.67 5.55 21.56
C GLY A 188 14.56 5.92 20.06
N ILE A 189 13.37 5.70 19.45
CA ILE A 189 13.12 5.99 18.04
C ILE A 189 12.70 7.45 17.89
N GLY A 190 13.50 8.22 17.17
CA GLY A 190 13.30 9.66 16.99
C GLY A 190 12.16 9.98 16.02
N LEU A 191 11.21 10.81 16.48
CA LEU A 191 10.08 11.29 15.69
C LEU A 191 10.30 12.74 15.27
N SER A 192 9.93 13.09 14.02
CA SER A 192 9.86 14.49 13.57
C SER A 192 8.51 15.13 13.96
N TYR A 193 7.44 14.45 13.61
CA TYR A 193 6.08 14.89 13.89
C TYR A 193 5.22 13.71 14.37
N ILE A 194 4.19 14.04 15.17
CA ILE A 194 3.09 13.13 15.52
C ILE A 194 1.79 13.81 15.13
N ILE A 195 1.00 13.18 14.26
CA ILE A 195 -0.20 13.75 13.70
C ILE A 195 -1.37 12.78 13.91
N SER A 196 -2.45 13.28 14.52
CA SER A 196 -3.71 12.56 14.62
C SER A 196 -4.75 13.24 13.73
N THR A 197 -5.23 12.55 12.70
CA THR A 197 -6.16 13.14 11.72
C THR A 197 -7.63 13.01 12.14
N GLY A 198 -7.98 12.07 13.02
CA GLY A 198 -9.36 11.84 13.49
C GLY A 198 -10.31 11.42 12.36
N ASN A 199 -11.49 12.05 12.32
CA ASN A 199 -12.54 11.74 11.35
C ASN A 199 -12.27 12.28 9.93
N GLU A 200 -11.29 13.16 9.75
CA GLU A 200 -10.90 13.69 8.44
C GLU A 200 -12.06 14.38 7.70
N ALA A 201 -12.67 15.38 8.36
CA ALA A 201 -13.76 16.13 7.73
C ALA A 201 -13.27 17.06 6.60
N ASP A 202 -12.02 17.54 6.65
CA ASP A 202 -11.37 18.40 5.65
C ASP A 202 -10.00 17.86 5.28
N LEU A 203 -8.96 18.05 6.12
CA LEU A 203 -7.63 17.51 5.89
C LEU A 203 -7.63 16.00 6.24
N ASP A 204 -7.14 15.19 5.31
CA ASP A 204 -7.03 13.75 5.48
C ASP A 204 -5.57 13.30 5.69
N PHE A 205 -5.38 12.00 5.85
CA PHE A 205 -4.07 11.35 5.98
C PHE A 205 -3.11 11.76 4.85
N SER A 206 -3.60 11.79 3.62
CA SER A 206 -2.79 12.09 2.43
C SER A 206 -2.28 13.53 2.41
N ASP A 207 -3.05 14.49 2.95
CA ASP A 207 -2.61 15.90 3.05
C ASP A 207 -1.41 16.05 3.98
N PHE A 208 -1.44 15.38 5.13
CA PHE A 208 -0.35 15.42 6.08
C PHE A 208 0.88 14.67 5.56
N VAL A 209 0.71 13.50 4.95
CA VAL A 209 1.81 12.80 4.28
C VAL A 209 2.44 13.69 3.21
N ARG A 210 1.62 14.34 2.38
CA ARG A 210 2.09 15.26 1.34
C ARG A 210 2.93 16.40 1.93
N TYR A 211 2.54 16.95 3.07
CA TYR A 211 3.32 17.98 3.77
C TYR A 211 4.67 17.43 4.25
N LEU A 212 4.68 16.25 4.87
CA LEU A 212 5.91 15.61 5.38
C LEU A 212 6.89 15.21 4.26
N LEU A 213 6.41 14.95 3.05
CA LEU A 213 7.27 14.72 1.89
C LEU A 213 8.11 15.95 1.52
N ASP A 214 7.60 17.16 1.79
CA ASP A 214 8.32 18.42 1.55
C ASP A 214 9.16 18.87 2.76
N ASP A 215 9.11 18.16 3.90
CA ASP A 215 9.89 18.47 5.09
C ASP A 215 11.27 17.79 5.05
N ASP A 216 12.33 18.58 5.15
CA ASP A 216 13.71 18.08 5.01
C ASP A 216 14.15 17.19 6.20
N ASP A 217 13.56 17.38 7.37
CA ASP A 217 13.91 16.62 8.57
C ASP A 217 13.21 15.26 8.62
N THR A 218 12.10 15.09 7.91
CA THR A 218 11.36 13.81 7.81
C THR A 218 11.94 12.96 6.70
N LYS A 219 12.51 11.80 7.04
CA LYS A 219 13.07 10.83 6.10
C LYS A 219 12.14 9.68 5.79
N VAL A 220 11.33 9.28 6.76
CA VAL A 220 10.42 8.14 6.69
C VAL A 220 9.07 8.53 7.24
N ILE A 221 8.01 8.05 6.63
CA ILE A 221 6.63 8.29 7.08
C ILE A 221 6.05 6.97 7.59
N ALA A 222 5.68 6.95 8.86
CA ALA A 222 5.01 5.84 9.51
C ALA A 222 3.52 6.17 9.68
N GLY A 223 2.62 5.26 9.31
CA GLY A 223 1.18 5.51 9.32
C GLY A 223 0.34 4.40 9.94
N PHE A 224 -0.77 4.81 10.58
CA PHE A 224 -1.81 3.90 11.05
C PHE A 224 -3.14 4.32 10.45
N VAL A 225 -3.69 3.48 9.54
CA VAL A 225 -4.83 3.82 8.68
C VAL A 225 -5.94 2.79 8.81
N GLU A 226 -7.16 3.27 9.00
CA GLU A 226 -8.40 2.48 8.99
C GLU A 226 -8.98 2.38 7.58
N GLY A 227 -8.92 3.49 6.82
CA GLY A 227 -9.33 3.59 5.42
C GLY A 227 -8.91 4.94 4.83
N PHE A 228 -8.86 5.03 3.53
CA PHE A 228 -8.57 6.29 2.84
C PHE A 228 -9.87 7.00 2.48
N LYS A 229 -9.97 8.30 2.72
CA LYS A 229 -11.08 9.14 2.26
C LYS A 229 -11.09 9.28 0.75
N ASP A 230 -9.90 9.44 0.19
CA ASP A 230 -9.63 9.49 -1.24
C ASP A 230 -8.39 8.63 -1.52
N ALA A 231 -8.64 7.39 -1.94
CA ALA A 231 -7.56 6.46 -2.21
C ALA A 231 -6.76 6.85 -3.47
N LYS A 232 -7.38 7.48 -4.47
CA LYS A 232 -6.68 8.00 -5.66
C LYS A 232 -5.69 9.10 -5.26
N LYS A 233 -6.09 10.02 -4.37
CA LYS A 233 -5.19 11.04 -3.79
C LYS A 233 -4.02 10.40 -3.04
N PHE A 234 -4.27 9.35 -2.26
CA PHE A 234 -3.21 8.63 -1.56
C PHE A 234 -2.20 8.00 -2.54
N ILE A 235 -2.67 7.40 -3.64
CA ILE A 235 -1.79 6.84 -4.68
C ILE A 235 -0.89 7.92 -5.29
N GLU A 236 -1.41 9.11 -5.59
CA GLU A 236 -0.60 10.22 -6.09
C GLU A 236 0.46 10.68 -5.06
N VAL A 237 0.13 10.66 -3.77
CA VAL A 237 1.08 10.95 -2.70
C VAL A 237 2.13 9.84 -2.57
N ALA A 238 1.76 8.57 -2.75
CA ALA A 238 2.71 7.44 -2.76
C ALA A 238 3.70 7.51 -3.93
N LYS A 239 3.24 7.88 -5.13
CA LYS A 239 4.11 8.15 -6.29
C LYS A 239 5.13 9.26 -5.97
N LEU A 240 4.66 10.35 -5.39
CA LEU A 240 5.55 11.44 -4.99
C LEU A 240 6.56 11.02 -3.90
N ALA A 241 6.15 10.16 -2.96
CA ALA A 241 7.03 9.60 -1.95
C ALA A 241 8.19 8.81 -2.59
N ALA A 242 7.87 8.00 -3.61
CA ALA A 242 8.86 7.29 -4.41
C ALA A 242 9.83 8.25 -5.13
N GLU A 243 9.32 9.29 -5.79
CA GLU A 243 10.13 10.32 -6.45
C GLU A 243 11.08 11.05 -5.48
N ARG A 244 10.65 11.20 -4.21
CA ARG A 244 11.45 11.83 -3.16
C ARG A 244 12.38 10.84 -2.43
N GLY A 245 12.28 9.55 -2.71
CA GLY A 245 12.99 8.50 -1.97
C GLY A 245 12.64 8.45 -0.48
N LYS A 246 11.41 8.85 -0.11
CA LYS A 246 10.90 8.83 1.27
C LYS A 246 9.90 7.68 1.45
N PRO A 247 10.29 6.55 2.07
CA PRO A 247 9.41 5.42 2.24
C PRO A 247 8.20 5.73 3.13
N ILE A 248 7.05 5.17 2.76
CA ILE A 248 5.83 5.16 3.56
C ILE A 248 5.64 3.75 4.11
N ILE A 249 5.48 3.62 5.42
CA ILE A 249 5.24 2.36 6.12
C ILE A 249 3.88 2.43 6.79
N LEU A 250 3.01 1.46 6.53
CA LEU A 250 1.64 1.49 7.03
C LEU A 250 1.23 0.24 7.80
N ILE A 251 0.54 0.46 8.91
CA ILE A 251 -0.45 -0.50 9.41
C ILE A 251 -1.79 -0.08 8.81
N LYS A 252 -2.29 -0.86 7.85
CA LYS A 252 -3.67 -0.74 7.33
C LYS A 252 -4.51 -1.82 8.01
N ILE A 253 -5.44 -1.40 8.89
CA ILE A 253 -6.36 -2.31 9.57
C ILE A 253 -7.52 -2.74 8.66
N GLY A 254 -8.31 -3.72 9.10
CA GLY A 254 -9.40 -4.28 8.30
C GLY A 254 -8.97 -5.39 7.35
N ARG A 255 -7.89 -6.12 7.66
CA ARG A 255 -7.36 -7.25 6.87
C ARG A 255 -8.29 -8.47 6.86
N SER A 256 -8.98 -8.71 7.95
CA SER A 256 -9.93 -9.80 8.07
C SER A 256 -11.37 -9.27 8.08
N GLU A 257 -12.34 -10.13 7.79
CA GLU A 257 -13.75 -9.76 7.89
C GLU A 257 -14.13 -9.21 9.27
N LEU A 258 -13.55 -9.79 10.34
CA LEU A 258 -13.75 -9.30 11.71
C LEU A 258 -13.13 -7.91 11.89
N GLY A 259 -11.91 -7.70 11.39
CA GLY A 259 -11.22 -6.42 11.44
C GLY A 259 -11.92 -5.35 10.60
N ALA A 260 -12.41 -5.70 9.41
CA ALA A 260 -13.18 -4.84 8.54
C ALA A 260 -14.49 -4.38 9.22
N LYS A 261 -15.22 -5.31 9.82
CA LYS A 261 -16.45 -5.00 10.57
C LYS A 261 -16.19 -4.11 11.78
N ALA A 262 -15.09 -4.33 12.50
CA ALA A 262 -14.70 -3.49 13.62
C ALA A 262 -14.33 -2.07 13.17
N ALA A 263 -13.57 -1.91 12.09
CA ALA A 263 -13.19 -0.62 11.52
C ALA A 263 -14.42 0.17 11.03
N GLN A 264 -15.35 -0.47 10.32
CA GLN A 264 -16.60 0.15 9.87
C GLN A 264 -17.45 0.69 11.03
N SER A 265 -17.51 -0.03 12.15
CA SER A 265 -18.27 0.39 13.33
C SER A 265 -17.65 1.60 14.03
N HIS A 266 -16.34 1.85 13.84
CA HIS A 266 -15.59 2.91 14.54
C HIS A 266 -15.50 4.21 13.73
N THR A 267 -15.36 4.14 12.40
CA THR A 267 -15.07 5.32 11.56
C THR A 267 -16.03 5.56 10.42
N ALA A 268 -17.03 4.67 10.20
CA ALA A 268 -17.89 4.68 9.01
C ALA A 268 -17.09 4.62 7.67
N ALA A 269 -15.83 4.20 7.70
CA ALA A 269 -15.03 4.05 6.50
C ALA A 269 -15.44 2.79 5.73
N LEU A 270 -15.57 2.91 4.41
CA LEU A 270 -15.73 1.76 3.53
C LEU A 270 -14.41 0.98 3.49
N THR A 271 -14.42 -0.25 3.99
CA THR A 271 -13.29 -1.16 3.86
C THR A 271 -13.48 -1.94 2.57
N GLY A 272 -12.71 -1.63 1.52
CA GLY A 272 -12.61 -2.44 0.30
C GLY A 272 -11.99 -3.82 0.57
N LEU A 273 -11.92 -4.67 -0.47
CA LEU A 273 -11.23 -5.96 -0.38
C LEU A 273 -9.76 -5.75 0.00
N ASP A 274 -9.32 -6.37 1.09
CA ASP A 274 -7.95 -6.19 1.61
C ASP A 274 -6.87 -6.54 0.58
N ALA A 275 -7.10 -7.58 -0.24
CA ALA A 275 -6.20 -7.97 -1.32
C ALA A 275 -5.96 -6.85 -2.34
N LEU A 276 -6.97 -6.02 -2.61
CA LEU A 276 -6.84 -4.89 -3.53
C LEU A 276 -5.99 -3.78 -2.93
N TYR A 277 -6.17 -3.47 -1.64
CA TYR A 277 -5.29 -2.54 -0.94
C TYR A 277 -3.86 -3.05 -0.87
N ASP A 278 -3.67 -4.35 -0.61
CA ASP A 278 -2.34 -4.96 -0.55
C ASP A 278 -1.62 -4.84 -1.90
N ALA A 279 -2.31 -5.16 -2.98
CA ALA A 279 -1.81 -5.00 -4.34
C ALA A 279 -1.44 -3.53 -4.65
N ALA A 280 -2.33 -2.58 -4.33
CA ALA A 280 -2.11 -1.16 -4.54
C ALA A 280 -0.91 -0.64 -3.74
N LEU A 281 -0.83 -0.95 -2.45
CA LEU A 281 0.27 -0.53 -1.59
C LEU A 281 1.61 -1.07 -2.09
N THR A 282 1.69 -2.35 -2.45
CA THR A 282 2.88 -2.99 -3.00
C THR A 282 3.31 -2.35 -4.32
N GLN A 283 2.36 -2.13 -5.25
CA GLN A 283 2.62 -1.54 -6.57
C GLN A 283 3.23 -0.14 -6.48
N TYR A 284 2.87 0.63 -5.45
CA TYR A 284 3.37 2.00 -5.23
C TYR A 284 4.44 2.09 -4.14
N GLY A 285 5.08 0.97 -3.77
CA GLY A 285 6.22 0.93 -2.87
C GLY A 285 5.92 1.30 -1.43
N VAL A 286 4.67 1.19 -1.02
CA VAL A 286 4.25 1.41 0.37
C VAL A 286 4.44 0.11 1.15
N ILE A 287 5.26 0.17 2.19
CA ILE A 287 5.59 -0.98 3.03
C ILE A 287 4.44 -1.24 4.00
N ARG A 288 3.86 -2.44 3.95
CA ARG A 288 2.78 -2.84 4.83
C ARG A 288 3.29 -3.72 5.96
N VAL A 289 3.02 -3.33 7.20
CA VAL A 289 3.43 -4.03 8.42
C VAL A 289 2.23 -4.43 9.28
N SER A 290 2.44 -5.27 10.29
CA SER A 290 1.37 -5.97 11.00
C SER A 290 1.12 -5.46 12.43
N ASP A 291 2.10 -4.87 13.09
CA ASP A 291 1.97 -4.41 14.47
C ASP A 291 2.76 -3.12 14.78
N TYR A 292 2.52 -2.58 15.97
CA TYR A 292 3.10 -1.32 16.45
C TYR A 292 4.64 -1.33 16.51
N ASP A 293 5.23 -2.44 16.97
CA ASP A 293 6.67 -2.55 17.11
C ASP A 293 7.31 -2.69 15.73
N GLU A 294 6.72 -3.51 14.84
CA GLU A 294 7.20 -3.67 13.46
C GLU A 294 7.20 -2.34 12.70
N LEU A 295 6.12 -1.53 12.84
CA LEU A 295 6.06 -0.20 12.21
C LEU A 295 7.24 0.67 12.65
N LEU A 296 7.50 0.74 13.94
CA LEU A 296 8.54 1.60 14.48
C LEU A 296 9.95 1.06 14.21
N GLU A 297 10.16 -0.25 14.33
CA GLU A 297 11.45 -0.90 14.06
C GLU A 297 11.84 -0.76 12.58
N VAL A 298 10.91 -0.98 11.64
CA VAL A 298 11.12 -0.80 10.20
C VAL A 298 11.36 0.68 9.85
N ALA A 299 10.57 1.59 10.44
CA ALA A 299 10.78 3.02 10.25
C ALA A 299 12.16 3.48 10.76
N ASN A 300 12.60 2.97 11.91
CA ASN A 300 13.91 3.26 12.46
C ASN A 300 15.02 2.71 11.56
N LEU A 301 14.86 1.48 11.03
CA LEU A 301 15.82 0.88 10.11
C LEU A 301 15.99 1.74 8.85
N LEU A 302 14.88 2.04 8.16
CA LEU A 302 14.90 2.81 6.92
C LEU A 302 15.39 4.25 7.11
N SER A 303 15.12 4.88 8.25
CA SER A 303 15.55 6.25 8.53
C SER A 303 17.03 6.39 8.85
N ASN A 304 17.69 5.31 9.33
CA ASN A 304 19.07 5.30 9.78
C ASN A 304 19.99 4.40 8.95
N SER A 305 19.51 3.86 7.84
CA SER A 305 20.32 3.00 6.95
C SER A 305 20.46 3.60 5.56
N PRO A 306 21.62 3.48 4.91
CA PRO A 306 21.74 3.71 3.47
C PRO A 306 21.04 2.61 2.68
N ALA A 307 20.92 2.78 1.36
CA ALA A 307 20.49 1.71 0.47
C ALA A 307 21.48 0.54 0.50
N PRO A 308 21.01 -0.72 0.59
CA PRO A 308 21.89 -1.88 0.54
C PRO A 308 22.53 -2.02 -0.86
N ALA A 309 23.83 -2.23 -0.91
CA ALA A 309 24.58 -2.39 -2.17
C ALA A 309 24.36 -3.77 -2.82
N ALA A 310 23.91 -4.76 -2.04
CA ALA A 310 23.58 -6.12 -2.47
C ALA A 310 22.39 -6.67 -1.66
N LYS A 311 21.80 -7.76 -2.11
CA LYS A 311 20.65 -8.38 -1.41
C LYS A 311 21.06 -9.32 -0.26
N GLY A 312 22.32 -9.70 -0.17
CA GLY A 312 22.82 -10.64 0.83
C GLY A 312 22.88 -10.05 2.23
N LEU A 313 22.46 -10.85 3.20
CA LEU A 313 22.51 -10.52 4.63
C LEU A 313 23.71 -11.20 5.30
N ALA A 314 24.57 -10.43 5.95
CA ALA A 314 25.61 -10.91 6.83
C ALA A 314 25.11 -10.95 8.28
N VAL A 315 25.27 -12.07 8.96
CA VAL A 315 24.90 -12.22 10.38
C VAL A 315 26.10 -12.69 11.19
N VAL A 316 26.44 -11.92 12.23
CA VAL A 316 27.50 -12.28 13.17
C VAL A 316 26.91 -12.38 14.57
N SER A 317 27.23 -13.43 15.33
CA SER A 317 26.68 -13.68 16.65
C SER A 317 27.69 -14.36 17.58
N HIS A 318 27.51 -14.14 18.90
CA HIS A 318 28.23 -14.85 19.96
C HIS A 318 27.51 -16.15 20.38
N SER A 319 26.46 -16.56 19.67
CA SER A 319 25.63 -17.70 20.07
C SER A 319 25.15 -18.47 18.84
N GLY A 320 25.53 -19.74 18.74
CA GLY A 320 25.07 -20.63 17.70
C GLY A 320 23.55 -20.79 17.65
N GLY A 321 22.89 -20.79 18.82
CA GLY A 321 21.42 -20.85 18.88
C GLY A 321 20.74 -19.62 18.31
N ILE A 322 21.26 -18.41 18.58
CA ILE A 322 20.72 -17.17 18.02
C ILE A 322 21.01 -17.13 16.52
N SER A 323 22.21 -17.51 16.08
CA SER A 323 22.59 -17.61 14.67
C SER A 323 21.63 -18.52 13.88
N SER A 324 21.42 -19.75 14.39
CA SER A 324 20.56 -20.73 13.74
C SER A 324 19.11 -20.27 13.66
N LEU A 325 18.57 -19.71 14.74
CA LEU A 325 17.19 -19.19 14.75
C LEU A 325 17.04 -17.98 13.81
N THR A 326 18.04 -17.11 13.73
CA THR A 326 18.03 -15.98 12.80
C THR A 326 18.06 -16.47 11.34
N ALA A 327 18.93 -17.43 11.02
CA ALA A 327 18.98 -18.05 9.70
C ALA A 327 17.63 -18.71 9.31
N ASP A 328 17.00 -19.40 10.26
CA ASP A 328 15.69 -20.04 10.04
C ASP A 328 14.61 -19.01 9.67
N MET A 329 14.52 -17.92 10.44
CA MET A 329 13.54 -16.85 10.17
C MET A 329 13.81 -16.16 8.82
N CYS A 330 15.07 -15.95 8.48
CA CYS A 330 15.46 -15.39 7.17
C CYS A 330 15.09 -16.34 6.03
N GLY A 331 15.41 -17.64 6.17
CA GLY A 331 15.12 -18.64 5.15
C GLY A 331 13.62 -18.83 4.89
N GLN A 332 12.78 -18.77 5.93
CA GLN A 332 11.31 -18.88 5.79
C GLN A 332 10.69 -17.78 4.92
N ILE A 333 11.31 -16.60 4.85
CA ILE A 333 10.83 -15.47 4.04
C ILE A 333 11.71 -15.21 2.80
N GLY A 334 12.64 -16.13 2.50
CA GLY A 334 13.47 -16.07 1.30
C GLY A 334 14.56 -14.98 1.32
N LEU A 335 15.00 -14.53 2.51
CA LEU A 335 16.21 -13.73 2.61
C LEU A 335 17.44 -14.59 2.36
N ASP A 336 18.36 -14.07 1.54
CA ASP A 336 19.61 -14.77 1.21
C ASP A 336 20.70 -14.48 2.26
N LEU A 337 21.32 -15.54 2.75
CA LEU A 337 22.53 -15.49 3.57
C LEU A 337 23.67 -16.09 2.75
N PRO A 338 24.34 -15.32 1.89
CA PRO A 338 25.37 -15.85 0.98
C PRO A 338 26.52 -16.51 1.73
N VAL A 339 27.11 -17.51 1.08
CA VAL A 339 28.37 -18.11 1.56
C VAL A 339 29.48 -17.06 1.45
N LEU A 340 30.28 -16.94 2.51
CA LEU A 340 31.40 -16.00 2.54
C LEU A 340 32.39 -16.31 1.42
N ASN A 341 32.93 -15.27 0.78
CA ASN A 341 34.05 -15.43 -0.15
C ASN A 341 35.29 -15.88 0.58
N ASP A 342 36.33 -16.33 -0.17
CA ASP A 342 37.55 -16.88 0.39
C ASP A 342 38.29 -15.86 1.28
N ALA A 343 38.33 -14.60 0.89
CA ALA A 343 39.02 -13.55 1.65
C ALA A 343 38.35 -13.28 2.99
N ALA A 344 37.03 -13.18 3.02
CA ALA A 344 36.26 -12.98 4.26
C ALA A 344 36.40 -14.22 5.18
N ARG A 345 36.22 -15.43 4.61
CA ARG A 345 36.34 -16.68 5.34
C ARG A 345 37.75 -16.85 5.96
N ASP A 346 38.77 -16.63 5.18
CA ASP A 346 40.20 -16.83 5.63
C ASP A 346 40.56 -15.75 6.66
N GLY A 347 40.11 -14.50 6.49
CA GLY A 347 40.28 -13.43 7.46
C GLY A 347 39.64 -13.76 8.79
N ILE A 348 38.37 -14.19 8.78
CA ILE A 348 37.62 -14.58 10.00
C ILE A 348 38.29 -15.79 10.67
N ASN A 349 38.72 -16.81 9.92
CA ASN A 349 39.43 -17.96 10.47
C ASN A 349 40.76 -17.55 11.13
N GLY A 350 41.46 -16.56 10.54
CA GLY A 350 42.70 -15.97 11.10
C GLY A 350 42.47 -15.32 12.47
N VAL A 351 41.32 -14.66 12.64
CA VAL A 351 40.89 -14.03 13.91
C VAL A 351 40.50 -15.11 14.93
N LEU A 352 39.68 -16.08 14.52
CA LEU A 352 39.10 -17.11 15.38
C LEU A 352 40.12 -18.17 15.85
N LYS A 353 41.24 -18.37 15.14
CA LYS A 353 42.33 -19.30 15.47
C LYS A 353 41.84 -20.72 15.82
N GLY A 354 40.85 -21.21 15.10
CA GLY A 354 40.24 -22.54 15.31
C GLY A 354 39.14 -22.62 16.34
N PHE A 355 38.73 -21.51 16.93
CA PHE A 355 37.57 -21.38 17.77
C PHE A 355 36.44 -20.69 17.01
N GLY A 356 35.28 -21.32 16.89
CA GLY A 356 34.17 -20.79 16.13
C GLY A 356 34.16 -21.23 14.67
N TRP A 357 33.28 -20.67 13.86
CA TRP A 357 33.01 -21.10 12.50
C TRP A 357 32.89 -19.90 11.55
N ALA A 358 33.81 -19.81 10.61
CA ALA A 358 33.77 -18.79 9.56
C ALA A 358 32.74 -19.16 8.48
N SER A 359 31.47 -18.88 8.76
CA SER A 359 30.33 -19.09 7.87
C SER A 359 29.41 -17.86 7.89
N ASN A 360 28.31 -17.90 7.20
CA ASN A 360 27.22 -16.94 7.34
C ASN A 360 25.92 -17.70 7.66
N PRO A 361 25.36 -17.55 8.86
CA PRO A 361 25.80 -16.76 10.01
C PRO A 361 27.16 -17.18 10.56
N SER A 362 27.96 -16.21 11.04
CA SER A 362 29.21 -16.48 11.71
C SER A 362 29.00 -16.59 13.23
N ASP A 363 29.25 -17.78 13.80
CA ASP A 363 29.26 -17.96 15.26
C ASP A 363 30.68 -17.78 15.78
N VAL A 364 30.90 -16.62 16.39
CA VAL A 364 32.21 -16.25 16.94
C VAL A 364 32.44 -16.74 18.37
N THR A 365 31.47 -17.43 18.95
CA THR A 365 31.50 -17.96 20.32
C THR A 365 31.98 -16.95 21.37
N GLY A 366 32.38 -17.38 22.58
CA GLY A 366 32.94 -16.51 23.64
C GLY A 366 34.38 -16.04 23.41
N PHE A 367 35.00 -16.31 22.26
CA PHE A 367 36.41 -16.00 21.99
C PHE A 367 36.62 -14.63 21.35
N ALA A 368 35.60 -14.05 20.72
CA ALA A 368 35.73 -12.71 20.16
C ALA A 368 35.80 -11.69 21.31
N ASN A 369 36.96 -11.12 21.52
CA ASN A 369 37.19 -10.02 22.45
C ASN A 369 36.86 -8.66 21.84
N SER A 370 37.07 -7.57 22.58
CA SER A 370 36.82 -6.21 22.13
C SER A 370 37.59 -5.81 20.83
N ASP A 371 38.64 -6.49 20.51
CA ASP A 371 39.49 -6.15 19.37
C ASP A 371 39.19 -7.01 18.13
N SER A 372 38.87 -8.31 18.36
CA SER A 372 38.64 -9.26 17.27
C SER A 372 37.24 -9.21 16.65
N PHE A 373 36.22 -8.87 17.43
CA PHE A 373 34.83 -8.83 16.93
C PHE A 373 34.64 -7.73 15.86
N PRO A 374 35.15 -6.50 16.03
CA PRO A 374 35.13 -5.48 14.99
C PRO A 374 35.81 -5.89 13.69
N GLU A 375 36.96 -6.64 13.77
CA GLU A 375 37.62 -7.16 12.58
C GLU A 375 36.75 -8.16 11.79
N ILE A 376 36.05 -9.04 12.49
CA ILE A 376 35.10 -9.99 11.87
C ILE A 376 33.97 -9.26 11.16
N MET A 377 33.39 -8.24 11.82
CA MET A 377 32.38 -7.38 11.18
C MET A 377 32.91 -6.75 9.89
N GLN A 378 34.16 -6.27 9.90
CA GLN A 378 34.80 -5.64 8.74
C GLN A 378 35.01 -6.67 7.61
N PHE A 379 35.46 -7.90 7.90
CA PHE A 379 35.59 -8.94 6.89
C PHE A 379 34.26 -9.28 6.23
N MET A 380 33.20 -9.37 7.01
CA MET A 380 31.85 -9.62 6.46
C MET A 380 31.33 -8.44 5.64
N ALA A 381 31.56 -7.21 6.10
CA ALA A 381 31.15 -6.00 5.40
C ALA A 381 31.90 -5.78 4.07
N ASN A 382 33.16 -6.25 3.97
CA ASN A 382 33.97 -6.16 2.76
C ASN A 382 33.64 -7.23 1.71
N ASP A 383 32.78 -8.21 2.05
CA ASP A 383 32.32 -9.21 1.07
C ASP A 383 31.25 -8.58 0.17
N PRO A 384 31.49 -8.47 -1.17
CA PRO A 384 30.59 -7.77 -2.07
C PRO A 384 29.21 -8.44 -2.23
N ALA A 385 29.06 -9.70 -1.78
CA ALA A 385 27.75 -10.36 -1.74
C ALA A 385 26.86 -9.86 -0.59
N MET A 386 27.44 -9.17 0.40
CA MET A 386 26.77 -8.69 1.60
C MET A 386 26.33 -7.25 1.43
N GLY A 387 25.01 -7.01 1.49
CA GLY A 387 24.44 -5.67 1.42
C GLY A 387 23.95 -5.13 2.77
N THR A 388 23.85 -6.00 3.78
CA THR A 388 23.39 -5.64 5.12
C THR A 388 24.15 -6.44 6.17
N LEU A 389 24.52 -5.82 7.29
CA LEU A 389 25.18 -6.47 8.41
C LEU A 389 24.28 -6.47 9.66
N VAL A 390 24.12 -7.63 10.27
CA VAL A 390 23.39 -7.81 11.52
C VAL A 390 24.31 -8.39 12.59
N VAL A 391 24.29 -7.74 13.74
CA VAL A 391 24.88 -8.29 14.97
C VAL A 391 23.79 -8.88 15.84
N ALA A 392 23.82 -10.19 16.05
CA ALA A 392 22.82 -10.90 16.83
C ALA A 392 23.40 -11.37 18.17
N SER A 393 22.83 -10.89 19.30
CA SER A 393 23.37 -11.15 20.64
C SER A 393 22.27 -11.30 21.68
N SER A 394 22.59 -12.02 22.78
CA SER A 394 21.75 -12.04 23.99
C SER A 394 21.74 -10.71 24.74
N GLY A 395 22.49 -9.71 24.25
CA GLY A 395 22.63 -8.39 24.86
C GLY A 395 23.83 -8.33 25.81
N GLY A 396 24.34 -7.12 25.97
CA GLY A 396 25.44 -6.80 26.86
C GLY A 396 26.15 -5.53 26.46
N ASP A 397 26.72 -4.83 27.45
CA ASP A 397 27.39 -3.54 27.23
C ASP A 397 28.65 -3.70 26.36
N SER A 398 29.34 -4.85 26.46
CA SER A 398 30.54 -5.14 25.66
C SER A 398 30.21 -5.24 24.18
N GLN A 399 29.17 -5.99 23.81
CA GLN A 399 28.77 -6.15 22.39
C GLN A 399 28.25 -4.83 21.80
N ALA A 400 27.47 -4.07 22.56
CA ALA A 400 27.02 -2.75 22.13
C ALA A 400 28.21 -1.81 21.89
N THR A 401 29.20 -1.80 22.77
CA THR A 401 30.45 -1.00 22.62
C THR A 401 31.20 -1.38 21.35
N GLN A 402 31.33 -2.67 21.06
CA GLN A 402 32.02 -3.18 19.87
C GLN A 402 31.31 -2.77 18.56
N VAL A 403 29.96 -2.83 18.52
CA VAL A 403 29.16 -2.37 17.37
C VAL A 403 29.29 -0.87 17.19
N ILE A 404 29.27 -0.10 18.25
CA ILE A 404 29.42 1.36 18.20
C ILE A 404 30.81 1.76 17.72
N ALA A 405 31.84 0.99 18.06
CA ALA A 405 33.20 1.20 17.52
C ALA A 405 33.24 1.05 16.00
N GLN A 406 32.32 0.30 15.40
CA GLN A 406 32.15 0.12 13.96
C GLN A 406 30.99 0.95 13.36
N ARG A 407 30.51 1.99 14.08
CA ARG A 407 29.39 2.84 13.59
C ARG A 407 29.60 3.48 12.23
N ASP A 408 30.85 3.61 11.78
CA ASP A 408 31.14 4.17 10.46
C ASP A 408 30.71 3.21 9.34
N LEU A 409 30.65 1.90 9.59
CA LEU A 409 30.05 0.94 8.65
C LEU A 409 28.57 1.27 8.37
N ALA A 410 27.83 1.78 9.37
CA ALA A 410 26.42 2.16 9.19
C ALA A 410 26.21 3.33 8.21
N LYS A 411 27.28 4.04 7.80
CA LYS A 411 27.24 5.06 6.76
C LYS A 411 27.35 4.48 5.35
N GLU A 412 27.95 3.30 5.24
CA GLU A 412 28.27 2.63 3.97
C GLU A 412 27.32 1.48 3.66
N MET A 413 26.84 0.78 4.69
CA MET A 413 25.89 -0.32 4.57
C MET A 413 24.91 -0.34 5.74
N PRO A 414 23.68 -0.85 5.55
CA PRO A 414 22.74 -1.07 6.65
C PRO A 414 23.36 -1.92 7.76
N LEU A 415 23.33 -1.40 9.00
CA LEU A 415 23.81 -2.08 10.19
C LEU A 415 22.68 -2.13 11.23
N ALA A 416 22.28 -3.33 11.67
CA ALA A 416 21.25 -3.52 12.66
C ALA A 416 21.71 -4.43 13.81
N PHE A 417 21.10 -4.27 14.97
CA PHE A 417 21.36 -5.09 16.12
C PHE A 417 20.12 -5.93 16.50
N LEU A 418 20.28 -7.24 16.63
CA LEU A 418 19.29 -8.13 17.20
C LEU A 418 19.60 -8.35 18.68
N TRP A 419 18.79 -7.72 19.55
CA TRP A 419 18.92 -7.82 21.01
C TRP A 419 17.91 -8.85 21.53
N THR A 420 18.34 -10.08 21.78
CA THR A 420 17.45 -11.15 22.25
C THR A 420 17.37 -11.27 23.78
N GLY A 421 18.15 -10.46 24.51
CA GLY A 421 18.18 -10.44 25.97
C GLY A 421 17.06 -9.60 26.60
N SER A 422 17.26 -9.24 27.86
CA SER A 422 16.31 -8.41 28.61
C SER A 422 16.12 -7.05 27.94
N ARG A 423 14.85 -6.60 27.83
CA ARG A 423 14.50 -5.24 27.35
C ARG A 423 14.60 -4.17 28.46
N ARG A 424 15.01 -4.55 29.67
CA ARG A 424 15.27 -3.58 30.72
C ARG A 424 16.42 -2.69 30.29
N GLU A 425 16.36 -1.42 30.66
CA GLU A 425 17.43 -0.47 30.39
C GLU A 425 18.77 -1.02 30.87
N THR A 426 19.70 -1.11 29.92
CA THR A 426 21.10 -1.42 30.14
C THR A 426 21.93 -0.33 29.48
N ALA A 427 23.13 -0.07 29.98
CA ALA A 427 24.00 0.94 29.38
C ALA A 427 24.26 0.64 27.89
N GLY A 428 24.40 -0.63 27.49
CA GLY A 428 24.61 -1.04 26.13
C GLY A 428 23.43 -0.74 25.21
N LEU A 429 22.18 -0.99 25.66
CA LEU A 429 20.98 -0.68 24.89
C LEU A 429 20.83 0.84 24.67
N ASP A 430 21.07 1.64 25.73
CA ASP A 430 21.04 3.09 25.65
C ASP A 430 22.13 3.65 24.72
N MET A 431 23.31 3.02 24.70
CA MET A 431 24.39 3.40 23.78
C MET A 431 23.99 3.16 22.31
N LEU A 432 23.39 2.00 21.99
CA LEU A 432 22.88 1.70 20.63
C LEU A 432 21.83 2.71 20.20
N LYS A 433 20.84 3.00 21.06
CA LYS A 433 19.80 4.00 20.81
C LYS A 433 20.39 5.39 20.52
N LYS A 434 21.33 5.86 21.36
CA LYS A 434 22.01 7.16 21.20
C LYS A 434 22.87 7.22 19.92
N ALA A 435 23.40 6.08 19.49
CA ALA A 435 24.16 5.97 18.24
C ALA A 435 23.28 5.82 17.01
N SER A 436 21.94 5.80 17.18
CA SER A 436 20.95 5.57 16.12
C SER A 436 21.16 4.25 15.37
N ILE A 437 21.68 3.22 16.04
CA ILE A 437 21.76 1.86 15.51
C ILE A 437 20.37 1.22 15.64
N PRO A 438 19.73 0.76 14.57
CA PRO A 438 18.45 0.08 14.62
C PRO A 438 18.53 -1.20 15.45
N VAL A 439 17.62 -1.35 16.43
CA VAL A 439 17.56 -2.50 17.34
C VAL A 439 16.26 -3.23 17.14
N PHE A 440 16.38 -4.54 16.90
CA PHE A 440 15.26 -5.48 16.86
C PHE A 440 15.32 -6.40 18.09
N TYR A 441 14.16 -6.85 18.53
CA TYR A 441 14.06 -7.66 19.74
C TYR A 441 13.68 -9.12 19.47
N THR A 442 13.33 -9.45 18.22
CA THR A 442 13.00 -10.82 17.81
C THR A 442 13.53 -11.12 16.40
N PRO A 443 13.99 -12.35 16.14
CA PRO A 443 14.55 -12.70 14.83
C PRO A 443 13.55 -12.57 13.66
N ASN A 444 12.27 -12.87 13.89
CA ASN A 444 11.24 -12.73 12.85
C ASN A 444 11.03 -11.27 12.43
N ARG A 445 10.96 -10.32 13.39
CA ARG A 445 10.84 -8.89 13.05
C ARG A 445 12.10 -8.34 12.40
N LEU A 446 13.28 -8.78 12.84
CA LEU A 446 14.53 -8.46 12.15
C LEU A 446 14.47 -8.91 10.70
N ALA A 447 14.12 -10.18 10.46
CA ALA A 447 14.04 -10.73 9.12
C ALA A 447 13.03 -9.95 8.25
N SER A 448 11.81 -9.70 8.77
CA SER A 448 10.77 -8.89 8.11
C SER A 448 11.26 -7.46 7.82
N GLY A 449 11.94 -6.82 8.77
CA GLY A 449 12.47 -5.45 8.59
C GLY A 449 13.57 -5.39 7.52
N ILE A 450 14.52 -6.31 7.54
CA ILE A 450 15.58 -6.39 6.52
C ILE A 450 14.98 -6.70 5.14
N ARG A 451 13.99 -7.59 5.07
CA ARG A 451 13.26 -7.86 3.83
C ARG A 451 12.61 -6.60 3.29
N SER A 452 11.91 -5.85 4.14
CA SER A 452 11.26 -4.59 3.75
C SER A 452 12.27 -3.54 3.25
N LEU A 453 13.45 -3.46 3.87
CA LEU A 453 14.53 -2.57 3.43
C LEU A 453 15.02 -2.94 2.03
N ILE A 454 15.32 -4.22 1.80
CA ILE A 454 15.85 -4.73 0.52
C ILE A 454 14.80 -4.55 -0.58
N ASP A 455 13.57 -4.99 -0.33
CA ASP A 455 12.48 -4.93 -1.32
C ASP A 455 12.15 -3.49 -1.71
N TYR A 456 12.11 -2.57 -0.73
CA TYR A 456 11.85 -1.15 -1.01
C TYR A 456 12.93 -0.54 -1.92
N HIS A 457 14.20 -0.79 -1.62
CA HIS A 457 15.28 -0.23 -2.43
C HIS A 457 15.41 -0.88 -3.81
N ASP A 458 15.13 -2.18 -3.91
CA ASP A 458 15.03 -2.89 -5.19
C ASP A 458 13.90 -2.32 -6.05
N TRP A 459 12.70 -2.22 -5.46
CA TRP A 459 11.54 -1.61 -6.10
C TRP A 459 11.82 -0.16 -6.54
N LEU A 460 12.42 0.66 -5.66
CA LEU A 460 12.74 2.06 -5.97
C LEU A 460 13.77 2.17 -7.12
N GLY A 461 14.76 1.27 -7.17
CA GLY A 461 15.73 1.18 -8.26
C GLY A 461 15.06 0.88 -9.60
N HIS A 462 14.10 -0.03 -9.64
CA HIS A 462 13.32 -0.35 -10.84
C HIS A 462 12.41 0.82 -11.26
N ARG A 463 11.68 1.41 -10.33
CA ARG A 463 10.77 2.53 -10.62
C ARG A 463 11.49 3.84 -10.96
N GLY A 464 12.64 4.10 -10.38
CA GLY A 464 13.46 5.28 -10.69
C GLY A 464 13.93 5.35 -12.15
N THR A 465 13.98 4.20 -12.85
CA THR A 465 14.35 4.10 -14.26
C THR A 465 13.15 4.12 -15.20
N SER A 466 12.01 3.52 -14.82
CA SER A 466 10.82 3.38 -15.67
C SER A 466 9.72 4.41 -15.39
N GLY A 467 9.70 5.00 -14.21
CA GLY A 467 8.60 5.85 -13.76
C GLY A 467 7.31 5.07 -13.48
N PHE A 468 6.20 5.78 -13.33
CA PHE A 468 4.88 5.16 -13.21
C PHE A 468 4.15 5.17 -14.54
N PRO A 469 3.43 4.09 -14.91
CA PRO A 469 2.67 4.04 -16.15
C PRO A 469 1.55 5.08 -16.15
N GLU A 470 1.36 5.73 -17.31
CA GLU A 470 0.29 6.70 -17.52
C GLU A 470 -0.77 6.13 -18.47
N THR A 471 -2.01 6.60 -18.31
CA THR A 471 -3.08 6.25 -19.23
C THR A 471 -2.82 6.93 -20.58
N THR A 472 -2.69 6.14 -21.63
CA THR A 472 -2.48 6.65 -23.00
C THR A 472 -3.77 7.24 -23.59
N ALA A 473 -3.64 8.11 -24.58
CA ALA A 473 -4.81 8.68 -25.24
C ALA A 473 -5.59 7.61 -26.02
N ILE A 474 -6.92 7.64 -25.87
CA ILE A 474 -7.83 6.79 -26.64
C ILE A 474 -7.88 7.26 -28.09
N ASN A 475 -7.78 6.35 -29.06
CA ASN A 475 -7.89 6.70 -30.46
C ASN A 475 -9.36 6.76 -30.94
N ALA A 476 -9.60 7.27 -32.16
CA ALA A 476 -10.96 7.48 -32.70
C ALA A 476 -11.78 6.18 -32.82
N GLU A 477 -11.14 5.07 -33.16
CA GLU A 477 -11.80 3.76 -33.28
C GLU A 477 -12.21 3.21 -31.91
N GLN A 478 -11.32 3.28 -30.94
CA GLN A 478 -11.56 2.93 -29.54
C GLN A 478 -12.65 3.81 -28.92
N GLN A 479 -12.59 5.13 -29.18
CA GLN A 479 -13.61 6.08 -28.70
C GLN A 479 -14.99 5.75 -29.29
N ALA A 480 -15.08 5.45 -30.56
CA ALA A 480 -16.34 5.06 -31.21
C ALA A 480 -16.90 3.75 -30.62
N ALA A 481 -16.02 2.76 -30.37
CA ALA A 481 -16.40 1.51 -29.72
C ALA A 481 -16.92 1.76 -28.30
N ALA A 482 -16.20 2.53 -27.49
CA ALA A 482 -16.60 2.88 -26.13
C ALA A 482 -17.96 3.61 -26.10
N THR A 483 -18.15 4.60 -26.98
CA THR A 483 -19.42 5.36 -27.07
C THR A 483 -20.60 4.48 -27.47
N LYS A 484 -20.40 3.56 -28.41
CA LYS A 484 -21.44 2.60 -28.82
C LYS A 484 -21.85 1.68 -27.68
N LEU A 485 -20.89 1.25 -26.86
CA LEU A 485 -21.08 0.33 -25.74
C LEU A 485 -21.65 1.02 -24.52
N ALA A 486 -21.33 2.29 -24.28
CA ALA A 486 -21.96 3.07 -23.21
C ALA A 486 -23.50 3.17 -23.37
N ALA A 487 -24.02 3.01 -24.60
CA ALA A 487 -25.45 2.91 -24.84
C ALA A 487 -26.08 1.57 -24.40
N THR A 488 -25.26 0.56 -24.04
CA THR A 488 -25.68 -0.76 -23.56
C THR A 488 -25.48 -0.94 -22.05
N SER A 489 -25.49 0.17 -21.30
CA SER A 489 -25.23 0.18 -19.84
C SER A 489 -26.09 -0.84 -19.09
N GLY A 490 -25.47 -1.54 -18.11
CA GLY A 490 -26.12 -2.54 -17.26
C GLY A 490 -26.34 -3.91 -17.90
N ILE A 491 -25.87 -4.14 -19.12
CA ILE A 491 -26.00 -5.40 -19.85
C ILE A 491 -24.62 -6.02 -20.06
N ALA A 492 -24.47 -7.30 -19.75
CA ALA A 492 -23.30 -8.05 -20.17
C ALA A 492 -23.30 -8.19 -21.70
N LEU A 493 -22.16 -7.89 -22.33
CA LEU A 493 -22.01 -8.13 -23.76
C LEU A 493 -21.92 -9.65 -24.00
N SER A 494 -22.40 -10.09 -25.18
CA SER A 494 -22.14 -11.46 -25.60
C SER A 494 -20.64 -11.72 -25.85
N GLU A 495 -20.23 -12.98 -25.90
CA GLU A 495 -18.84 -13.38 -26.15
C GLU A 495 -18.27 -12.73 -27.42
N HIS A 496 -19.03 -12.83 -28.54
CA HIS A 496 -18.63 -12.23 -29.81
C HIS A 496 -18.40 -10.72 -29.72
N HIS A 497 -19.31 -9.99 -29.05
CA HIS A 497 -19.18 -8.54 -28.88
C HIS A 497 -18.03 -8.16 -27.92
N SER A 498 -17.84 -8.94 -26.85
CA SER A 498 -16.76 -8.72 -25.89
C SER A 498 -15.38 -8.94 -26.53
N LYS A 499 -15.22 -10.01 -27.32
CA LYS A 499 -14.00 -10.26 -28.09
C LYS A 499 -13.77 -9.17 -29.17
N GLY A 500 -14.82 -8.74 -29.84
CA GLY A 500 -14.76 -7.60 -30.76
C GLY A 500 -14.31 -6.30 -30.08
N LEU A 501 -14.71 -6.08 -28.83
CA LEU A 501 -14.25 -4.95 -28.04
C LEU A 501 -12.76 -5.03 -27.73
N ILE A 502 -12.29 -6.10 -27.09
CA ILE A 502 -10.89 -6.21 -26.68
C ILE A 502 -9.93 -6.21 -27.86
N ALA A 503 -10.37 -6.70 -29.03
CA ALA A 503 -9.60 -6.64 -30.27
C ALA A 503 -9.29 -5.19 -30.72
N LYS A 504 -10.16 -4.19 -30.41
CA LYS A 504 -9.89 -2.76 -30.68
C LYS A 504 -8.74 -2.19 -29.88
N TRP A 505 -8.41 -2.81 -28.76
CA TRP A 505 -7.21 -2.52 -27.95
C TRP A 505 -6.01 -3.40 -28.30
N GLY A 506 -6.14 -4.19 -29.40
CA GLY A 506 -5.04 -5.03 -29.91
C GLY A 506 -4.83 -6.31 -29.11
N VAL A 507 -5.81 -6.73 -28.31
CA VAL A 507 -5.80 -8.06 -27.68
C VAL A 507 -6.08 -9.11 -28.75
N PRO A 508 -5.18 -10.09 -28.97
CA PRO A 508 -5.41 -11.13 -29.98
C PRO A 508 -6.57 -12.03 -29.57
N ILE A 509 -7.51 -12.23 -30.49
CA ILE A 509 -8.66 -13.13 -30.33
C ILE A 509 -8.57 -14.32 -31.27
N THR A 510 -9.33 -15.37 -30.99
CA THR A 510 -9.52 -16.48 -31.95
C THR A 510 -10.16 -15.98 -33.23
N ARG A 511 -9.77 -16.56 -34.39
CA ARG A 511 -10.51 -16.33 -35.64
C ARG A 511 -11.91 -16.91 -35.46
N GLU A 512 -12.93 -16.12 -35.78
CA GLU A 512 -14.31 -16.54 -35.61
C GLU A 512 -15.25 -15.92 -36.62
N SER A 513 -16.40 -16.57 -36.80
CA SER A 513 -17.53 -16.06 -37.58
C SER A 513 -18.82 -16.36 -36.85
N LEU A 514 -19.68 -15.34 -36.73
CA LEU A 514 -21.02 -15.47 -36.18
C LEU A 514 -22.00 -15.78 -37.31
N VAL A 515 -22.68 -16.91 -37.24
CA VAL A 515 -23.52 -17.43 -38.31
C VAL A 515 -24.96 -17.70 -37.85
N GLN A 516 -25.90 -17.69 -38.79
CA GLN A 516 -27.34 -17.83 -38.51
C GLN A 516 -27.93 -19.15 -38.98
N ASN A 517 -27.22 -19.87 -39.83
CA ASN A 517 -27.65 -21.17 -40.37
C ASN A 517 -26.48 -22.15 -40.51
N ALA A 518 -26.81 -23.40 -40.68
CA ALA A 518 -25.84 -24.50 -40.70
C ALA A 518 -24.95 -24.50 -41.97
N ASP A 519 -25.43 -23.98 -43.11
CA ASP A 519 -24.63 -23.89 -44.32
C ASP A 519 -23.51 -22.84 -44.17
N ASP A 520 -23.81 -21.68 -43.63
CA ASP A 520 -22.83 -20.66 -43.33
C ASP A 520 -21.84 -21.15 -42.26
N ALA A 521 -22.27 -21.98 -41.29
CA ALA A 521 -21.38 -22.58 -40.29
C ALA A 521 -20.35 -23.51 -40.92
N VAL A 522 -20.77 -24.35 -41.86
CA VAL A 522 -19.86 -25.23 -42.59
C VAL A 522 -18.90 -24.44 -43.48
N ALA A 523 -19.36 -23.38 -44.15
CA ALA A 523 -18.52 -22.49 -44.94
C ALA A 523 -17.47 -21.79 -44.08
N ALA A 524 -17.87 -21.19 -42.96
CA ALA A 524 -16.99 -20.54 -42.00
C ALA A 524 -15.94 -21.49 -41.42
N ALA A 525 -16.35 -22.73 -41.07
CA ALA A 525 -15.44 -23.75 -40.57
C ALA A 525 -14.39 -24.15 -41.62
N GLY A 526 -14.79 -24.19 -42.92
CA GLY A 526 -13.88 -24.45 -44.03
C GLY A 526 -12.85 -23.35 -44.24
N GLU A 527 -13.22 -22.10 -44.06
CA GLU A 527 -12.31 -20.91 -44.12
C GLU A 527 -11.37 -20.84 -42.91
N ILE A 528 -11.88 -21.11 -41.70
CA ILE A 528 -11.09 -21.09 -40.46
C ILE A 528 -10.09 -22.27 -40.44
N GLY A 529 -10.51 -23.43 -40.88
CA GLY A 529 -9.74 -24.67 -40.90
C GLY A 529 -10.07 -25.58 -39.69
N TYR A 530 -10.32 -26.88 -40.02
CA TYR A 530 -10.62 -27.90 -39.02
C TYR A 530 -9.39 -28.30 -38.16
N PRO A 531 -9.56 -28.69 -36.88
CA PRO A 531 -10.83 -28.72 -36.16
C PRO A 531 -11.29 -27.31 -35.71
N VAL A 532 -12.61 -27.13 -35.53
CA VAL A 532 -13.20 -25.91 -35.03
C VAL A 532 -13.95 -26.15 -33.71
N ALA A 533 -14.16 -25.05 -32.94
CA ALA A 533 -15.09 -25.02 -31.84
C ALA A 533 -16.35 -24.24 -32.26
N MET A 534 -17.50 -24.60 -31.72
CA MET A 534 -18.74 -23.85 -31.92
C MET A 534 -19.40 -23.51 -30.57
N LYS A 535 -19.94 -22.31 -30.50
CA LYS A 535 -20.59 -21.81 -29.29
C LYS A 535 -21.86 -21.03 -29.65
N ALA A 536 -22.92 -21.23 -28.84
CA ALA A 536 -24.07 -20.37 -28.94
C ALA A 536 -23.76 -18.99 -28.32
N ASP A 537 -23.88 -17.91 -29.12
CA ASP A 537 -23.63 -16.55 -28.66
C ASP A 537 -24.89 -15.99 -27.99
N VAL A 538 -24.98 -16.21 -26.70
CA VAL A 538 -26.12 -15.83 -25.85
C VAL A 538 -25.75 -14.75 -24.86
N ILE A 539 -26.70 -13.90 -24.50
CA ILE A 539 -26.56 -12.84 -23.50
C ILE A 539 -27.06 -13.35 -22.15
N ASN A 540 -26.36 -13.01 -21.05
CA ASN A 540 -26.77 -13.28 -19.67
C ASN A 540 -26.99 -14.75 -19.28
N LEU A 541 -26.28 -15.70 -19.90
CA LEU A 541 -26.36 -17.10 -19.50
C LEU A 541 -25.02 -17.54 -18.88
N PRO A 542 -24.92 -17.66 -17.54
CA PRO A 542 -23.73 -18.23 -16.90
C PRO A 542 -23.62 -19.74 -17.19
N HIS A 543 -22.39 -20.28 -17.12
CA HIS A 543 -22.09 -21.71 -17.27
C HIS A 543 -22.56 -22.35 -18.59
N LYS A 544 -22.18 -21.71 -19.71
CA LYS A 544 -22.49 -22.18 -21.09
C LYS A 544 -22.14 -23.65 -21.32
N THR A 545 -21.07 -24.15 -20.74
CA THR A 545 -20.61 -25.53 -20.88
C THR A 545 -21.61 -26.50 -20.26
N ASP A 546 -22.12 -26.24 -19.09
CA ASP A 546 -23.10 -27.09 -18.39
C ASP A 546 -24.45 -27.12 -19.11
N ALA A 547 -24.79 -26.03 -19.79
CA ALA A 547 -25.99 -25.91 -20.63
C ALA A 547 -25.82 -26.56 -22.02
N GLY A 548 -24.67 -27.15 -22.32
CA GLY A 548 -24.38 -27.78 -23.64
C GLY A 548 -24.31 -26.75 -24.78
N LEU A 549 -23.90 -25.52 -24.50
CA LEU A 549 -23.82 -24.40 -25.46
C LEU A 549 -22.42 -24.25 -26.08
N VAL A 550 -21.52 -25.18 -25.79
CA VAL A 550 -20.14 -25.23 -26.32
C VAL A 550 -19.86 -26.61 -26.85
N MET A 551 -19.39 -26.70 -28.11
CA MET A 551 -18.95 -27.92 -28.74
C MET A 551 -17.55 -27.73 -29.31
N LEU A 552 -16.64 -28.65 -28.93
CA LEU A 552 -15.21 -28.54 -29.22
C LEU A 552 -14.78 -29.67 -30.16
N GLY A 553 -13.73 -29.41 -30.93
CA GLY A 553 -13.02 -30.44 -31.71
C GLY A 553 -13.80 -30.99 -32.91
N LEU A 554 -14.63 -30.18 -33.54
CA LEU A 554 -15.40 -30.53 -34.72
C LEU A 554 -14.48 -30.66 -35.94
N LYS A 555 -14.41 -31.82 -36.54
CA LYS A 555 -13.35 -32.20 -37.49
C LYS A 555 -13.75 -32.09 -38.97
N ASP A 556 -15.02 -31.95 -39.25
CA ASP A 556 -15.55 -31.88 -40.61
C ASP A 556 -16.90 -31.14 -40.69
N GLY A 557 -17.38 -30.91 -41.91
CA GLY A 557 -18.62 -30.16 -42.15
C GLY A 557 -19.88 -30.90 -41.69
N ALA A 558 -19.85 -32.24 -41.60
CA ALA A 558 -21.00 -33.00 -41.09
C ALA A 558 -21.15 -32.79 -39.57
N ALA A 559 -20.03 -32.90 -38.83
CA ALA A 559 -20.00 -32.61 -37.40
C ALA A 559 -20.40 -31.17 -37.09
N VAL A 560 -19.98 -30.20 -37.90
CA VAL A 560 -20.37 -28.77 -37.78
C VAL A 560 -21.87 -28.57 -37.96
N ARG A 561 -22.48 -29.24 -38.91
CA ARG A 561 -23.92 -29.15 -39.15
C ARG A 561 -24.74 -29.72 -37.99
N GLU A 562 -24.37 -30.92 -37.54
CA GLU A 562 -24.99 -31.53 -36.38
C GLU A 562 -24.86 -30.69 -35.13
N ALA A 563 -23.65 -30.13 -34.88
CA ALA A 563 -23.36 -29.26 -33.77
C ALA A 563 -24.21 -27.96 -33.82
N PHE A 564 -24.41 -27.39 -35.02
CA PHE A 564 -25.24 -26.18 -35.19
C PHE A 564 -26.68 -26.45 -34.75
N ASP A 565 -27.29 -27.52 -35.20
CA ASP A 565 -28.68 -27.89 -34.87
C ASP A 565 -28.82 -28.18 -33.35
N MET A 566 -27.84 -28.86 -32.77
CA MET A 566 -27.81 -29.20 -31.34
C MET A 566 -27.64 -27.95 -30.47
N LEU A 567 -26.72 -27.05 -30.81
CA LEU A 567 -26.49 -25.77 -30.08
C LEU A 567 -27.73 -24.89 -30.10
N LYS A 568 -28.42 -24.83 -31.28
CA LYS A 568 -29.66 -24.06 -31.43
C LYS A 568 -30.79 -24.67 -30.59
N SER A 569 -30.88 -26.00 -30.53
CA SER A 569 -31.85 -26.67 -29.67
C SER A 569 -31.58 -26.45 -28.19
N ASN A 570 -30.31 -26.58 -27.76
CA ASN A 570 -29.89 -26.38 -26.38
C ASN A 570 -30.10 -24.90 -25.93
N ALA A 571 -29.80 -23.94 -26.79
CA ALA A 571 -30.06 -22.53 -26.53
C ALA A 571 -31.55 -22.26 -26.29
N ALA A 572 -32.41 -22.85 -27.10
CA ALA A 572 -33.85 -22.76 -26.94
C ALA A 572 -34.34 -23.38 -25.61
N GLN A 573 -33.78 -24.53 -25.21
CA GLN A 573 -34.10 -25.19 -23.94
C GLN A 573 -33.60 -24.39 -22.74
N ALA A 574 -32.49 -23.67 -22.87
CA ALA A 574 -31.96 -22.77 -21.87
C ALA A 574 -32.68 -21.41 -21.82
N GLY A 575 -33.74 -21.22 -22.62
CA GLY A 575 -34.54 -20.00 -22.65
C GLY A 575 -33.99 -18.88 -23.52
N ALA A 576 -32.89 -19.11 -24.25
CA ALA A 576 -32.32 -18.14 -25.19
C ALA A 576 -32.99 -18.29 -26.56
N VAL A 577 -34.14 -17.60 -26.74
CA VAL A 577 -34.91 -17.56 -27.99
C VAL A 577 -35.05 -16.12 -28.49
N GLY A 578 -35.16 -15.96 -29.81
CA GLY A 578 -35.32 -14.64 -30.43
C GLY A 578 -34.10 -13.74 -30.19
N GLU A 579 -34.32 -12.57 -29.61
CA GLU A 579 -33.26 -11.59 -29.31
C GLU A 579 -32.25 -12.09 -28.26
N GLY A 580 -32.50 -13.19 -27.55
CA GLY A 580 -31.59 -13.77 -26.58
C GLY A 580 -30.45 -14.60 -27.19
N LEU A 581 -30.54 -14.98 -28.46
CA LEU A 581 -29.52 -15.73 -29.22
C LEU A 581 -29.06 -14.88 -30.41
N ASN A 582 -27.84 -14.35 -30.37
CA ASN A 582 -27.28 -13.54 -31.47
C ASN A 582 -26.90 -14.41 -32.69
N GLY A 583 -26.62 -15.68 -32.49
CA GLY A 583 -26.20 -16.64 -33.51
C GLY A 583 -25.32 -17.74 -32.92
N ILE A 584 -24.75 -18.55 -33.78
CA ILE A 584 -23.74 -19.56 -33.42
C ILE A 584 -22.37 -19.05 -33.87
N SER A 585 -21.41 -18.93 -32.98
CA SER A 585 -20.02 -18.58 -33.28
C SER A 585 -19.27 -19.85 -33.68
N VAL A 586 -18.63 -19.83 -34.86
CA VAL A 586 -17.68 -20.84 -35.31
C VAL A 586 -16.28 -20.30 -35.11
N GLN A 587 -15.45 -20.96 -34.33
CA GLN A 587 -14.15 -20.48 -33.90
C GLN A 587 -13.02 -21.46 -34.20
N GLU A 588 -11.80 -20.95 -34.45
CA GLU A 588 -10.62 -21.80 -34.51
C GLU A 588 -10.43 -22.56 -33.19
N MET A 589 -10.05 -23.80 -33.24
CA MET A 589 -9.69 -24.60 -32.07
C MET A 589 -8.22 -24.37 -31.72
N VAL A 590 -7.96 -23.84 -30.54
CA VAL A 590 -6.60 -23.64 -30.01
C VAL A 590 -6.22 -24.89 -29.21
N VAL A 591 -5.22 -25.63 -29.65
CA VAL A 591 -4.89 -26.99 -29.08
C VAL A 591 -3.63 -26.97 -28.21
N ASP A 592 -2.66 -26.07 -28.42
CA ASP A 592 -1.31 -26.15 -27.83
C ASP A 592 -1.02 -24.96 -26.90
N GLY A 593 -2.00 -24.43 -26.22
CA GLY A 593 -1.85 -23.29 -25.29
C GLY A 593 -1.88 -23.70 -23.82
N VAL A 594 -1.32 -22.84 -22.99
CA VAL A 594 -1.57 -22.84 -21.54
C VAL A 594 -2.72 -21.87 -21.26
N GLU A 595 -3.73 -22.38 -20.55
CA GLU A 595 -4.90 -21.56 -20.18
C GLU A 595 -4.57 -20.66 -19.00
N VAL A 596 -4.86 -19.38 -19.13
CA VAL A 596 -4.76 -18.38 -18.06
C VAL A 596 -6.02 -17.52 -18.04
N ILE A 597 -6.24 -16.82 -16.93
CA ILE A 597 -7.35 -15.89 -16.75
C ILE A 597 -6.83 -14.47 -16.65
N VAL A 598 -7.50 -13.54 -17.33
CA VAL A 598 -7.27 -12.11 -17.21
C VAL A 598 -8.60 -11.43 -16.94
N GLY A 599 -8.71 -10.83 -15.75
CA GLY A 599 -9.90 -10.11 -15.31
C GLY A 599 -9.65 -8.61 -15.15
N VAL A 600 -10.70 -7.82 -15.30
CA VAL A 600 -10.75 -6.41 -14.91
C VAL A 600 -11.94 -6.20 -14.01
N SER A 601 -11.77 -5.44 -12.96
CA SER A 601 -12.86 -4.95 -12.11
C SER A 601 -12.67 -3.47 -11.78
N TYR A 602 -13.75 -2.78 -11.47
CA TYR A 602 -13.72 -1.39 -11.08
C TYR A 602 -14.08 -1.22 -9.62
N ASP A 603 -13.15 -0.66 -8.84
CA ASP A 603 -13.38 -0.26 -7.45
C ASP A 603 -13.66 1.24 -7.37
N SER A 604 -14.67 1.63 -6.61
CA SER A 604 -15.09 3.03 -6.50
C SER A 604 -14.05 3.95 -5.84
N GLN A 605 -13.14 3.39 -5.04
CA GLN A 605 -12.08 4.13 -4.34
C GLN A 605 -10.75 4.09 -5.11
N LEU A 606 -10.35 2.91 -5.60
CA LEU A 606 -9.05 2.69 -6.22
C LEU A 606 -9.08 2.74 -7.76
N GLY A 607 -10.28 2.69 -8.38
CA GLY A 607 -10.43 2.70 -9.83
C GLY A 607 -10.32 1.32 -10.47
N ALA A 608 -9.94 1.28 -11.74
CA ALA A 608 -9.84 0.04 -12.51
C ALA A 608 -8.66 -0.81 -12.02
N THR A 609 -8.90 -2.12 -11.88
CA THR A 609 -7.91 -3.13 -11.49
C THR A 609 -7.85 -4.25 -12.48
N ILE A 610 -6.64 -4.80 -12.68
CA ILE A 610 -6.41 -5.98 -13.49
C ILE A 610 -6.04 -7.15 -12.60
N LEU A 611 -6.61 -8.31 -12.91
CA LEU A 611 -6.34 -9.60 -12.30
C LEU A 611 -5.66 -10.51 -13.34
N PHE A 612 -4.64 -11.23 -12.92
CA PHE A 612 -4.05 -12.34 -13.66
C PHE A 612 -4.04 -13.59 -12.78
N GLY A 613 -4.38 -14.75 -13.37
CA GLY A 613 -4.39 -16.03 -12.65
C GLY A 613 -4.15 -17.23 -13.56
N SER A 614 -3.79 -18.35 -12.94
CA SER A 614 -3.72 -19.65 -13.64
C SER A 614 -5.12 -20.09 -14.04
N GLY A 615 -5.31 -20.53 -15.31
CA GLY A 615 -6.62 -20.96 -15.82
C GLY A 615 -7.11 -22.30 -15.23
N GLY A 616 -8.38 -22.60 -15.51
CA GLY A 616 -9.04 -23.84 -15.11
C GLY A 616 -9.41 -23.91 -13.63
N VAL A 617 -9.72 -25.12 -13.15
CA VAL A 617 -10.20 -25.41 -11.78
C VAL A 617 -9.23 -24.90 -10.67
N MET A 618 -7.97 -24.66 -11.02
CA MET A 618 -6.94 -24.23 -10.06
C MET A 618 -7.23 -22.84 -9.46
N VAL A 619 -7.80 -21.91 -10.22
CA VAL A 619 -8.15 -20.57 -9.72
C VAL A 619 -9.27 -20.64 -8.68
N GLU A 620 -10.31 -21.43 -8.96
CA GLU A 620 -11.45 -21.56 -8.07
C GLU A 620 -11.09 -22.19 -6.72
N VAL A 621 -10.14 -23.13 -6.73
CA VAL A 621 -9.76 -23.89 -5.52
C VAL A 621 -8.63 -23.23 -4.74
N TYR A 622 -7.62 -22.65 -5.41
CA TYR A 622 -6.40 -22.15 -4.75
C TYR A 622 -6.30 -20.64 -4.67
N ASN A 623 -7.20 -19.90 -5.34
CA ASN A 623 -7.18 -18.43 -5.41
C ASN A 623 -5.80 -17.86 -5.81
N ASP A 624 -5.13 -18.53 -6.78
CA ASP A 624 -3.78 -18.22 -7.24
C ASP A 624 -3.84 -17.10 -8.29
N VAL A 625 -3.92 -15.89 -7.80
CA VAL A 625 -4.11 -14.67 -8.61
C VAL A 625 -3.19 -13.55 -8.16
N ALA A 626 -2.81 -12.69 -9.09
CA ALA A 626 -2.13 -11.41 -8.85
C ALA A 626 -3.03 -10.25 -9.27
N LEU A 627 -3.00 -9.17 -8.50
CA LEU A 627 -3.80 -7.95 -8.73
C LEU A 627 -2.89 -6.74 -8.89
N ARG A 628 -3.25 -5.79 -9.77
CA ARG A 628 -2.61 -4.47 -9.90
C ARG A 628 -3.65 -3.41 -10.26
N LEU A 629 -3.39 -2.16 -9.87
CA LEU A 629 -4.17 -1.01 -10.36
C LEU A 629 -3.79 -0.71 -11.82
N CYS A 630 -4.78 -0.34 -12.62
CA CYS A 630 -4.57 0.08 -14.01
C CYS A 630 -4.21 1.58 -14.10
N PRO A 631 -3.34 1.98 -15.05
CA PRO A 631 -2.64 1.14 -16.00
C PRO A 631 -1.39 0.48 -15.39
N ILE A 632 -0.90 -0.60 -16.02
CA ILE A 632 0.37 -1.24 -15.72
C ILE A 632 1.35 -1.10 -16.89
N ASP A 633 2.65 -1.19 -16.61
CA ASP A 633 3.69 -1.33 -17.61
C ASP A 633 4.12 -2.82 -17.79
N LYS A 634 5.10 -3.05 -18.68
CA LYS A 634 5.58 -4.41 -18.95
C LYS A 634 6.28 -5.05 -17.76
N SER A 635 6.94 -4.23 -16.90
CA SER A 635 7.58 -4.73 -15.68
C SER A 635 6.54 -5.21 -14.68
N ASP A 636 5.49 -4.40 -14.45
CA ASP A 636 4.36 -4.80 -13.61
C ASP A 636 3.71 -6.10 -14.10
N ALA A 637 3.53 -6.24 -15.42
CA ALA A 637 2.93 -7.42 -16.02
C ALA A 637 3.79 -8.67 -15.79
N LEU A 638 5.11 -8.56 -15.93
CA LEU A 638 6.04 -9.67 -15.68
C LEU A 638 6.08 -10.05 -14.19
N GLU A 639 6.04 -9.06 -13.29
CA GLU A 639 5.93 -9.31 -11.85
C GLU A 639 4.61 -10.00 -11.51
N MET A 640 3.46 -9.54 -12.06
CA MET A 640 2.17 -10.22 -11.89
C MET A 640 2.21 -11.68 -12.32
N ILE A 641 2.88 -11.98 -13.44
CA ILE A 641 3.03 -13.36 -13.92
C ILE A 641 3.88 -14.17 -12.92
N ALA A 642 4.96 -13.59 -12.40
CA ALA A 642 5.84 -14.26 -11.46
C ALA A 642 5.19 -14.50 -10.08
N ASP A 643 4.28 -13.64 -9.65
CA ASP A 643 3.56 -13.74 -8.37
C ASP A 643 2.60 -14.94 -8.34
N VAL A 644 2.13 -15.44 -9.51
CA VAL A 644 1.20 -16.57 -9.63
C VAL A 644 1.97 -17.88 -9.62
N LYS A 645 1.69 -18.75 -8.64
CA LYS A 645 2.38 -20.04 -8.49
C LYS A 645 2.21 -20.96 -9.71
N GLY A 646 1.03 -20.91 -10.33
CA GLY A 646 0.71 -21.66 -11.56
C GLY A 646 1.49 -21.19 -12.79
N ALA A 647 2.14 -20.02 -12.76
CA ALA A 647 2.95 -19.49 -13.85
C ALA A 647 4.16 -20.40 -14.20
N ARG A 648 4.57 -21.30 -13.31
CA ARG A 648 5.57 -22.35 -13.62
C ARG A 648 5.18 -23.22 -14.81
N LEU A 649 3.88 -23.33 -15.10
CA LEU A 649 3.40 -24.04 -16.30
C LEU A 649 3.76 -23.30 -17.59
N LEU A 650 3.95 -21.99 -17.53
CA LEU A 650 4.37 -21.15 -18.66
C LEU A 650 5.86 -21.31 -18.99
N GLU A 651 6.68 -21.71 -18.05
CA GLU A 651 8.13 -21.91 -18.25
C GLU A 651 8.46 -23.20 -19.03
N GLY A 652 7.45 -24.06 -19.26
CA GLY A 652 7.58 -25.38 -19.86
C GLY A 652 7.66 -26.47 -18.79
N PHE A 653 6.72 -27.39 -18.81
CA PHE A 653 6.61 -28.48 -17.82
C PHE A 653 6.32 -29.79 -18.47
N ARG A 654 7.01 -30.87 -18.02
CA ARG A 654 6.81 -32.26 -18.48
C ARG A 654 6.80 -32.43 -20.00
N GLY A 655 7.76 -31.79 -20.70
CA GLY A 655 7.93 -31.93 -22.15
C GLY A 655 7.08 -30.94 -22.98
N ARG A 656 6.28 -30.08 -22.38
CA ARG A 656 5.65 -28.97 -23.08
C ARG A 656 6.66 -27.85 -23.31
N PRO A 657 6.66 -27.16 -24.46
CA PRO A 657 7.51 -26.03 -24.72
C PRO A 657 7.13 -24.87 -23.79
N ALA A 658 8.08 -23.95 -23.56
CA ALA A 658 7.81 -22.71 -22.85
C ALA A 658 6.78 -21.86 -23.63
N ALA A 659 5.87 -21.26 -22.91
CA ALA A 659 4.84 -20.38 -23.44
C ALA A 659 5.38 -18.98 -23.78
N ASP A 660 4.63 -18.19 -24.51
CA ASP A 660 4.99 -16.84 -24.94
C ASP A 660 4.67 -15.80 -23.85
N ILE A 661 5.53 -15.77 -22.81
CA ILE A 661 5.38 -14.87 -21.66
C ILE A 661 5.46 -13.41 -22.09
N ASP A 662 6.27 -13.07 -23.10
CA ASP A 662 6.37 -11.70 -23.63
C ASP A 662 5.05 -11.21 -24.24
N ALA A 663 4.41 -12.06 -25.04
CA ALA A 663 3.10 -11.75 -25.63
C ALA A 663 1.98 -11.69 -24.57
N LEU A 664 2.08 -12.52 -23.53
CA LEU A 664 1.17 -12.46 -22.39
C LEU A 664 1.33 -11.13 -21.65
N ALA A 665 2.56 -10.73 -21.32
CA ALA A 665 2.83 -9.46 -20.64
C ALA A 665 2.33 -8.26 -21.47
N ASP A 666 2.60 -8.23 -22.78
CA ASP A 666 2.09 -7.17 -23.68
C ASP A 666 0.55 -7.15 -23.71
N THR A 667 -0.10 -8.30 -23.58
CA THR A 667 -1.57 -8.40 -23.54
C THR A 667 -2.13 -7.88 -22.23
N LEU A 668 -1.51 -8.20 -21.09
CA LEU A 668 -1.88 -7.62 -19.79
C LEU A 668 -1.78 -6.10 -19.81
N VAL A 669 -0.71 -5.54 -20.37
CA VAL A 669 -0.55 -4.08 -20.53
C VAL A 669 -1.69 -3.50 -21.36
N ARG A 670 -2.05 -4.10 -22.52
CA ARG A 670 -3.16 -3.63 -23.38
C ARG A 670 -4.51 -3.66 -22.67
N VAL A 671 -4.79 -4.75 -21.96
CA VAL A 671 -6.04 -4.88 -21.16
C VAL A 671 -6.09 -3.84 -20.06
N SER A 672 -4.98 -3.61 -19.36
CA SER A 672 -4.91 -2.59 -18.30
C SER A 672 -5.07 -1.16 -18.83
N GLN A 673 -4.48 -0.85 -19.98
CA GLN A 673 -4.67 0.44 -20.66
C GLN A 673 -6.13 0.63 -21.10
N MET A 674 -6.76 -0.40 -21.63
CA MET A 674 -8.19 -0.38 -21.94
C MET A 674 -9.03 -0.07 -20.70
N ALA A 675 -8.77 -0.76 -19.60
CA ALA A 675 -9.48 -0.57 -18.34
C ALA A 675 -9.30 0.86 -17.80
N ALA A 676 -8.09 1.41 -17.84
CA ALA A 676 -7.79 2.78 -17.42
C ALA A 676 -8.45 3.84 -18.33
N GLN A 677 -8.48 3.61 -19.63
CA GLN A 677 -9.11 4.51 -20.61
C GLN A 677 -10.64 4.50 -20.53
N LEU A 678 -11.23 3.39 -20.09
CA LEU A 678 -12.67 3.20 -19.88
C LEU A 678 -13.08 3.44 -18.42
N ASP A 679 -12.22 4.08 -17.61
CA ASP A 679 -12.42 4.34 -16.18
C ASP A 679 -13.85 4.83 -15.90
N GLY A 680 -14.56 4.13 -15.02
CA GLY A 680 -15.95 4.43 -14.68
C GLY A 680 -17.02 3.95 -15.67
N SER A 681 -16.65 3.44 -16.85
CA SER A 681 -17.58 2.89 -17.82
C SER A 681 -17.57 1.36 -17.86
N LEU A 682 -16.39 0.74 -17.84
CA LEU A 682 -16.22 -0.71 -17.76
C LEU A 682 -16.30 -1.16 -16.30
N ALA A 683 -17.35 -1.89 -15.94
CA ALA A 683 -17.53 -2.45 -14.60
C ALA A 683 -16.68 -3.70 -14.38
N GLU A 684 -16.72 -4.60 -15.38
CA GLU A 684 -16.07 -5.90 -15.31
C GLU A 684 -15.66 -6.38 -16.70
N LEU A 685 -14.53 -7.06 -16.80
CA LEU A 685 -14.11 -7.85 -17.95
C LEU A 685 -13.54 -9.17 -17.44
N ASP A 686 -13.97 -10.28 -18.03
CA ASP A 686 -13.38 -11.60 -17.81
C ASP A 686 -12.94 -12.18 -19.16
N ILE A 687 -11.65 -12.47 -19.30
CA ILE A 687 -11.06 -13.19 -20.44
C ILE A 687 -10.66 -14.58 -19.92
N ASN A 688 -11.49 -15.57 -20.16
CA ASN A 688 -11.38 -16.89 -19.56
C ASN A 688 -11.88 -18.01 -20.51
N PRO A 689 -10.95 -18.75 -21.19
CA PRO A 689 -9.50 -18.64 -21.08
C PRO A 689 -8.85 -17.66 -22.07
N LEU A 690 -7.72 -17.09 -21.66
CA LEU A 690 -6.69 -16.59 -22.56
C LEU A 690 -5.69 -17.73 -22.80
N MET A 691 -5.53 -18.16 -24.04
CA MET A 691 -4.60 -19.22 -24.42
C MET A 691 -3.23 -18.64 -24.70
N VAL A 692 -2.21 -19.04 -23.92
CA VAL A 692 -0.82 -18.63 -24.13
C VAL A 692 -0.11 -19.72 -24.94
N LEU A 693 0.23 -19.40 -26.17
CA LEU A 693 0.82 -20.35 -27.13
C LEU A 693 2.32 -20.54 -26.88
N PRO A 694 2.96 -21.54 -27.51
CA PRO A 694 4.42 -21.68 -27.46
C PRO A 694 5.15 -20.40 -27.83
N LYS A 695 6.33 -20.20 -27.27
CA LYS A 695 7.17 -18.98 -27.44
C LYS A 695 7.26 -18.55 -28.91
N GLY A 696 6.94 -17.28 -29.18
CA GLY A 696 6.91 -16.66 -30.53
C GLY A 696 5.60 -16.88 -31.29
N GLN A 697 4.60 -17.55 -30.71
CA GLN A 697 3.29 -17.76 -31.35
C GLN A 697 2.18 -16.87 -30.76
N GLY A 698 2.47 -16.12 -29.70
CA GLY A 698 1.56 -15.16 -29.13
C GLY A 698 0.53 -15.74 -28.17
N VAL A 699 -0.57 -15.02 -28.01
CA VAL A 699 -1.73 -15.40 -27.19
C VAL A 699 -3.01 -15.30 -27.99
N LYS A 700 -4.09 -15.95 -27.53
CA LYS A 700 -5.43 -15.85 -28.11
C LYS A 700 -6.52 -15.89 -27.04
N ALA A 701 -7.35 -14.85 -26.97
CA ALA A 701 -8.56 -14.87 -26.15
C ALA A 701 -9.60 -15.81 -26.80
N ALA A 702 -9.89 -16.91 -26.13
CA ALA A 702 -10.84 -17.90 -26.60
C ALA A 702 -12.27 -17.64 -26.11
N ASP A 703 -12.40 -16.96 -24.97
CA ASP A 703 -13.68 -16.49 -24.44
C ASP A 703 -13.48 -15.13 -23.74
N ALA A 704 -14.50 -14.27 -23.78
CA ALA A 704 -14.51 -13.01 -23.07
C ALA A 704 -15.93 -12.54 -22.77
N VAL A 705 -16.12 -11.91 -21.60
CA VAL A 705 -17.37 -11.26 -21.19
C VAL A 705 -17.02 -9.88 -20.65
N ALA A 706 -17.66 -8.83 -21.16
CA ALA A 706 -17.52 -7.46 -20.65
C ALA A 706 -18.88 -6.94 -20.15
N VAL A 707 -18.84 -6.24 -19.01
CA VAL A 707 -20.02 -5.61 -18.38
C VAL A 707 -19.74 -4.11 -18.22
N PHE A 708 -20.68 -3.27 -18.63
CA PHE A 708 -20.60 -1.82 -18.48
C PHE A 708 -21.42 -1.33 -17.29
N GLN A 709 -20.96 -0.27 -16.64
CA GLN A 709 -21.67 0.36 -15.52
C GLN A 709 -22.96 1.01 -16.02
N VAL A 710 -24.01 1.00 -15.16
CA VAL A 710 -25.32 1.65 -15.41
C VAL A 710 -25.20 3.16 -15.28
#